data_e51fa00142cbc22d80f80a23255f2679
#
_entry.id   e51fa00142cbc22d80f80a23255f2679
#
_cell.length_a   1.000
_cell.length_b   1.000
_cell.length_c   1.000
_cell.angle_alpha   90.00
_cell.angle_beta   90.00
_cell.angle_gamma   90.00
#
_symmetry.space_group_name_H-M   'P 1'
#
loop_
_entity.id
_entity.type
_entity.pdbx_description
1 polymer ?
#
loop_
_entity_poly.entity_id
_entity_poly.type
_entity_poly.pdbx_seq_one_letter_code
_entity_poly.pdbx_strand_id
1 'polypeptide(L)'
;MIHYSFNNLLPKMKKQLLLLSTLAITLINAQNNEELNRLFERQRIDNNEKFDAYVSKRYGSNKAPEVLKEIELQRTNLAGFLPDNKPYFFQAHDMDQIKNSNSDFLQGGNITGLTGSFNGDGIKFTIFDGSTASGVARVFANHVFFNNLPNRITNKESSSVNYGDHATAVSSFIGAKDYPYTVTFTNGTTRQVNFKGIAPNSTIDAYAFGTSVLDGETVQSTVFQKIVKAQPNVSNHSYGSNQGWADPQLVNNEPAWVWNGTFASPNTSFDAQGTYLTNDRDYDQIVYNNPSYIIVKSAGNSFGEGPSADTSTYKKYYKDNSGNFVEFAATDTLPPNNCAQGYDCIGIGSLGKNIIVVGAADRITTNDGRYTASSDVIHSVYSSAGPRDDGGIKPDITAVGTSVASAWTDNTSTGGSKINIGDGTSYSAPVVTGIIGLWTQVNKQLFGGSLLNAASAKTLMVHSAKEAGNIGPDPQFGWGFIDAKKGAELLVGKSNNSIIFNDEVLNSGVANVKTVKASGSEPLKVTISWIDPEFTNFTNQWSNIYNNRSSKLINDLDLKITDTTTNTIYYPWKLDANNPMTPATKGDNTVDNVEQVIVDAPVAGRTYKIEITNKGILKNNTGGNAPQNYSVIVTGFTELLGTKDITNPLNNLAISPTITKDFTNILKAPKKSTFNVYDLTGKKLQSGTINNEKEPVDLSTYTKGIYIIEVKTDKDVISKKVIKE
;
A
#
# COMPACT_ATOMS: atom_id res chain seq x y z
N MET A 1 16.55 -54.58 -62.13
CA MET A 1 17.40 -53.40 -61.85
C MET A 1 16.53 -52.18 -62.08
N ILE A 2 16.06 -51.53 -61.05
CA ILE A 2 15.93 -50.10 -60.77
C ILE A 2 15.20 -49.97 -59.43
N HIS A 3 16.01 -49.88 -58.37
CA HIS A 3 15.59 -49.32 -57.10
C HIS A 3 15.78 -47.81 -57.22
N TYR A 4 14.76 -47.01 -57.22
CA TYR A 4 14.83 -45.59 -56.98
C TYR A 4 13.73 -45.11 -56.01
N SER A 5 14.17 -44.86 -54.82
CA SER A 5 13.81 -43.74 -53.94
C SER A 5 12.32 -43.42 -53.74
N PHE A 6 11.70 -44.16 -52.79
CA PHE A 6 10.44 -43.76 -52.17
C PHE A 6 10.61 -42.87 -50.92
N ASN A 7 11.85 -42.51 -50.55
CA ASN A 7 12.16 -41.85 -49.25
C ASN A 7 12.07 -40.32 -49.27
N ASN A 8 11.89 -39.66 -50.40
CA ASN A 8 11.85 -38.19 -50.48
C ASN A 8 10.45 -37.57 -50.67
N LEU A 9 9.41 -38.38 -50.84
CA LEU A 9 8.02 -37.91 -51.02
C LEU A 9 7.25 -37.82 -49.72
N LEU A 10 7.56 -38.64 -48.74
CA LEU A 10 6.86 -38.71 -47.44
C LEU A 10 6.99 -37.41 -46.58
N PRO A 11 8.14 -36.71 -46.50
CA PRO A 11 8.21 -35.47 -45.69
C PRO A 11 7.48 -34.28 -46.32
N LYS A 12 7.44 -34.22 -47.69
CA LYS A 12 6.70 -33.14 -48.40
C LYS A 12 5.19 -33.34 -48.30
N MET A 13 4.71 -34.57 -48.44
CA MET A 13 3.29 -34.89 -48.24
C MET A 13 2.81 -34.67 -46.82
N LYS A 14 3.63 -34.98 -45.79
CA LYS A 14 3.27 -34.70 -44.38
C LYS A 14 3.20 -33.21 -44.11
N LYS A 15 4.11 -32.38 -44.69
CA LYS A 15 4.03 -30.91 -44.54
C LYS A 15 2.81 -30.32 -45.28
N GLN A 16 2.45 -30.84 -46.45
CA GLN A 16 1.28 -30.39 -47.19
C GLN A 16 -0.03 -30.83 -46.49
N LEU A 17 -0.09 -32.04 -45.93
CA LEU A 17 -1.23 -32.49 -45.12
C LEU A 17 -1.37 -31.67 -43.83
N LEU A 18 -0.26 -31.31 -43.17
CA LEU A 18 -0.29 -30.46 -41.96
C LEU A 18 -0.74 -29.02 -42.32
N LEU A 19 -0.32 -28.48 -43.46
CA LEU A 19 -0.76 -27.16 -43.95
C LEU A 19 -2.26 -27.16 -44.32
N LEU A 20 -2.74 -28.22 -44.98
CA LEU A 20 -4.16 -28.39 -45.28
C LEU A 20 -5.01 -28.61 -44.03
N SER A 21 -4.51 -29.34 -43.03
CA SER A 21 -5.25 -29.55 -41.78
C SER A 21 -5.30 -28.26 -40.94
N THR A 22 -4.24 -27.46 -40.89
CA THR A 22 -4.26 -26.13 -40.24
C THR A 22 -5.16 -25.14 -40.96
N LEU A 23 -5.16 -25.13 -42.29
CA LEU A 23 -6.08 -24.29 -43.09
C LEU A 23 -7.55 -24.71 -42.88
N ALA A 24 -7.83 -26.04 -42.84
CA ALA A 24 -9.16 -26.55 -42.57
C ALA A 24 -9.66 -26.23 -41.14
N ILE A 25 -8.78 -26.27 -40.16
CA ILE A 25 -9.12 -25.88 -38.75
C ILE A 25 -9.39 -24.38 -38.66
N THR A 26 -8.64 -23.52 -39.38
CA THR A 26 -8.90 -22.08 -39.38
C THR A 26 -10.19 -21.72 -40.13
N LEU A 27 -10.54 -22.43 -41.18
CA LEU A 27 -11.79 -22.24 -41.90
C LEU A 27 -13.00 -22.72 -41.10
N ILE A 28 -12.89 -23.82 -40.33
CA ILE A 28 -13.97 -24.33 -39.44
C ILE A 28 -14.19 -23.35 -38.29
N ASN A 29 -13.14 -22.76 -37.72
CA ASN A 29 -13.28 -21.75 -36.67
C ASN A 29 -13.89 -20.44 -37.19
N ALA A 30 -13.57 -20.04 -38.43
CA ALA A 30 -14.17 -18.86 -39.06
C ALA A 30 -15.66 -19.07 -39.39
N GLN A 31 -16.06 -20.28 -39.82
CA GLN A 31 -17.46 -20.61 -40.04
C GLN A 31 -18.27 -20.66 -38.73
N ASN A 32 -17.70 -21.20 -37.64
CA ASN A 32 -18.36 -21.21 -36.34
C ASN A 32 -18.57 -19.79 -35.78
N ASN A 33 -17.60 -18.88 -35.97
CA ASN A 33 -17.75 -17.50 -35.50
C ASN A 33 -18.83 -16.73 -36.28
N GLU A 34 -18.99 -16.96 -37.54
CA GLU A 34 -20.02 -16.29 -38.35
C GLU A 34 -21.43 -16.81 -37.97
N GLU A 35 -21.58 -18.11 -37.72
CA GLU A 35 -22.83 -18.71 -37.27
C GLU A 35 -23.17 -18.28 -35.83
N LEU A 36 -22.17 -18.19 -34.94
CA LEU A 36 -22.34 -17.67 -33.59
C LEU A 36 -22.76 -16.17 -33.62
N ASN A 37 -22.19 -15.37 -34.48
CA ASN A 37 -22.59 -13.95 -34.64
C ASN A 37 -24.07 -13.85 -35.11
N ARG A 38 -24.50 -14.69 -36.03
CA ARG A 38 -25.91 -14.74 -36.45
C ARG A 38 -26.83 -15.19 -35.32
N LEU A 39 -26.37 -16.12 -34.47
CA LEU A 39 -27.12 -16.58 -33.31
C LEU A 39 -27.27 -15.43 -32.30
N PHE A 40 -26.19 -14.75 -31.97
CA PHE A 40 -26.21 -13.64 -31.01
C PHE A 40 -27.04 -12.45 -31.51
N GLU A 41 -26.99 -12.16 -32.81
CA GLU A 41 -27.84 -11.14 -33.41
C GLU A 41 -29.35 -11.48 -33.29
N ARG A 42 -29.72 -12.72 -33.50
CA ARG A 42 -31.11 -13.17 -33.27
C ARG A 42 -31.49 -13.06 -31.80
N GLN A 43 -30.60 -13.44 -30.88
CA GLN A 43 -30.83 -13.28 -29.45
C GLN A 43 -31.00 -11.80 -29.06
N ARG A 44 -30.20 -10.92 -29.63
CA ARG A 44 -30.30 -9.46 -29.38
C ARG A 44 -31.66 -8.92 -29.81
N ILE A 45 -32.16 -9.32 -30.97
CA ILE A 45 -33.46 -8.91 -31.49
C ILE A 45 -34.59 -9.45 -30.57
N ASP A 46 -34.60 -10.74 -30.25
CA ASP A 46 -35.55 -11.36 -29.35
C ASP A 46 -35.59 -10.73 -27.94
N ASN A 47 -34.39 -10.49 -27.39
CA ASN A 47 -34.24 -9.80 -26.10
C ASN A 47 -34.81 -8.39 -26.13
N ASN A 48 -34.57 -7.61 -27.19
CA ASN A 48 -35.11 -6.28 -27.32
C ASN A 48 -36.64 -6.27 -27.41
N GLU A 49 -37.25 -7.17 -28.17
CA GLU A 49 -38.70 -7.32 -28.25
C GLU A 49 -39.34 -7.69 -26.89
N LYS A 50 -38.74 -8.61 -26.16
CA LYS A 50 -39.16 -8.96 -24.80
C LYS A 50 -38.98 -7.81 -23.82
N PHE A 51 -37.89 -7.02 -23.98
CA PHE A 51 -37.64 -5.86 -23.14
C PHE A 51 -38.66 -4.73 -23.38
N ASP A 52 -39.07 -4.49 -24.63
CA ASP A 52 -40.12 -3.53 -24.96
C ASP A 52 -41.46 -3.92 -24.34
N ALA A 53 -41.80 -5.22 -24.37
CA ALA A 53 -42.97 -5.76 -23.69
C ALA A 53 -42.88 -5.57 -22.16
N TYR A 54 -41.73 -5.83 -21.56
CA TYR A 54 -41.47 -5.60 -20.14
C TYR A 54 -41.62 -4.13 -19.77
N VAL A 55 -41.01 -3.20 -20.53
CA VAL A 55 -41.10 -1.77 -20.33
C VAL A 55 -42.53 -1.29 -20.39
N SER A 56 -43.30 -1.74 -21.40
CA SER A 56 -44.72 -1.37 -21.56
C SER A 56 -45.56 -1.84 -20.38
N LYS A 57 -45.27 -3.03 -19.84
CA LYS A 57 -46.01 -3.58 -18.69
C LYS A 57 -45.61 -2.87 -17.38
N ARG A 58 -44.33 -2.50 -17.19
CA ARG A 58 -43.83 -1.96 -15.94
C ARG A 58 -44.08 -0.46 -15.82
N TYR A 59 -43.80 0.31 -16.88
CA TYR A 59 -43.80 1.75 -16.85
C TYR A 59 -45.02 2.36 -17.55
N GLY A 60 -45.74 1.60 -18.34
CA GLY A 60 -46.96 2.08 -19.06
C GLY A 60 -46.64 3.28 -19.94
N SER A 61 -47.41 4.36 -19.76
CA SER A 61 -47.24 5.63 -20.46
C SER A 61 -46.37 6.63 -19.73
N ASN A 62 -45.69 6.25 -18.65
CA ASN A 62 -44.82 7.16 -17.89
C ASN A 62 -43.56 7.53 -18.71
N LYS A 63 -43.46 8.84 -19.06
CA LYS A 63 -42.32 9.42 -19.82
C LYS A 63 -41.57 10.48 -19.04
N ALA A 64 -41.57 10.39 -17.71
CA ALA A 64 -40.75 11.27 -16.90
C ALA A 64 -39.26 11.10 -17.29
N PRO A 65 -38.46 12.17 -17.35
CA PRO A 65 -37.06 12.11 -17.81
C PRO A 65 -36.21 11.10 -17.07
N GLU A 66 -36.38 10.95 -15.78
CA GLU A 66 -35.70 9.96 -14.92
C GLU A 66 -36.08 8.52 -15.28
N VAL A 67 -37.38 8.27 -15.61
CA VAL A 67 -37.86 6.95 -16.04
C VAL A 67 -37.32 6.60 -17.41
N LEU A 68 -37.27 7.52 -18.34
CA LEU A 68 -36.68 7.31 -19.66
C LEU A 68 -35.16 6.98 -19.55
N LYS A 69 -34.46 7.71 -18.67
CA LYS A 69 -33.04 7.44 -18.41
C LYS A 69 -32.83 6.06 -17.78
N GLU A 70 -33.68 5.65 -16.86
CA GLU A 70 -33.64 4.32 -16.26
C GLU A 70 -33.88 3.23 -17.31
N ILE A 71 -34.88 3.38 -18.18
CA ILE A 71 -35.20 2.44 -19.26
C ILE A 71 -34.01 2.30 -20.23
N GLU A 72 -33.39 3.42 -20.62
CA GLU A 72 -32.22 3.41 -21.50
C GLU A 72 -31.03 2.68 -20.87
N LEU A 73 -30.76 2.95 -19.59
CA LEU A 73 -29.71 2.25 -18.85
C LEU A 73 -29.99 0.75 -18.75
N GLN A 74 -31.23 0.35 -18.48
CA GLN A 74 -31.64 -1.03 -18.45
C GLN A 74 -31.50 -1.70 -19.82
N ARG A 75 -31.90 -1.02 -20.91
CA ARG A 75 -31.75 -1.51 -22.28
C ARG A 75 -30.30 -1.76 -22.65
N THR A 76 -29.44 -0.80 -22.35
CA THR A 76 -27.99 -0.89 -22.64
C THR A 76 -27.35 -2.07 -21.92
N ASN A 77 -27.82 -2.36 -20.70
CA ASN A 77 -27.26 -3.43 -19.86
C ASN A 77 -28.02 -4.77 -19.95
N LEU A 78 -28.99 -4.90 -20.86
CA LEU A 78 -29.81 -6.12 -20.97
C LEU A 78 -28.95 -7.33 -21.33
N ALA A 79 -28.89 -8.31 -20.45
CA ALA A 79 -28.13 -9.55 -20.64
C ALA A 79 -28.99 -10.72 -21.15
N GLY A 80 -30.30 -10.70 -20.86
CA GLY A 80 -31.23 -11.72 -21.30
C GLY A 80 -32.50 -11.78 -20.45
N PHE A 81 -33.22 -12.92 -20.54
CA PHE A 81 -34.45 -13.16 -19.80
C PHE A 81 -34.40 -14.50 -19.06
N LEU A 82 -34.87 -14.49 -17.82
CA LEU A 82 -35.12 -15.72 -17.06
C LEU A 82 -36.29 -16.51 -17.65
N PRO A 83 -36.47 -17.82 -17.30
CA PRO A 83 -37.55 -18.63 -17.79
C PRO A 83 -38.96 -18.06 -17.50
N ASP A 84 -39.09 -17.21 -16.47
CA ASP A 84 -40.34 -16.52 -16.10
C ASP A 84 -40.54 -15.17 -16.85
N ASN A 85 -39.75 -14.91 -17.88
CA ASN A 85 -39.69 -13.66 -18.67
C ASN A 85 -39.33 -12.41 -17.89
N LYS A 86 -38.60 -12.52 -16.78
CA LYS A 86 -37.98 -11.38 -16.11
C LYS A 86 -36.66 -11.05 -16.76
N PRO A 87 -36.39 -9.77 -17.13
CA PRO A 87 -35.10 -9.37 -17.65
C PRO A 87 -34.03 -9.48 -16.56
N TYR A 88 -32.83 -9.92 -16.93
CA TYR A 88 -31.63 -9.74 -16.13
C TYR A 88 -30.59 -8.94 -16.92
N PHE A 89 -29.74 -8.22 -16.21
CA PHE A 89 -28.89 -7.19 -16.78
C PHE A 89 -27.43 -7.50 -16.51
N PHE A 90 -26.58 -7.20 -17.49
CA PHE A 90 -25.14 -7.07 -17.23
C PHE A 90 -24.93 -5.94 -16.25
N GLN A 91 -24.15 -6.22 -15.21
CA GLN A 91 -23.80 -5.23 -14.20
C GLN A 91 -22.29 -5.26 -14.00
N ALA A 92 -21.70 -4.08 -13.87
CA ALA A 92 -20.35 -4.00 -13.35
C ALA A 92 -20.35 -4.60 -11.95
N HIS A 93 -19.47 -5.54 -11.70
CA HIS A 93 -19.25 -6.06 -10.37
C HIS A 93 -18.77 -4.91 -9.48
N ASP A 94 -19.20 -4.88 -8.21
CA ASP A 94 -18.72 -3.87 -7.25
C ASP A 94 -17.32 -4.28 -6.74
N MET A 95 -16.36 -4.25 -7.66
CA MET A 95 -14.95 -4.46 -7.46
C MET A 95 -14.16 -3.16 -7.69
N ASP A 96 -14.83 -2.01 -7.45
CA ASP A 96 -14.26 -0.72 -7.80
C ASP A 96 -12.93 -0.49 -7.09
N GLN A 97 -12.82 -0.79 -5.80
CA GLN A 97 -11.55 -0.67 -5.06
C GLN A 97 -10.43 -1.53 -5.65
N ILE A 98 -10.75 -2.73 -6.14
CA ILE A 98 -9.79 -3.66 -6.75
C ILE A 98 -9.35 -3.14 -8.12
N LYS A 99 -10.30 -2.70 -8.96
CA LYS A 99 -10.00 -2.12 -10.27
C LYS A 99 -9.32 -0.77 -10.17
N ASN A 100 -9.83 0.12 -9.33
CA ASN A 100 -9.29 1.47 -9.16
C ASN A 100 -7.83 1.43 -8.71
N SER A 101 -7.47 0.50 -7.82
CA SER A 101 -6.10 0.31 -7.34
C SER A 101 -5.23 -0.60 -8.23
N ASN A 102 -5.75 -1.14 -9.33
CA ASN A 102 -5.08 -2.14 -10.17
C ASN A 102 -4.69 -3.45 -9.44
N SER A 103 -5.35 -3.78 -8.33
CA SER A 103 -5.07 -5.02 -7.58
C SER A 103 -5.51 -6.28 -8.34
N ASP A 104 -6.48 -6.16 -9.25
CA ASP A 104 -6.95 -7.25 -10.11
C ASP A 104 -5.85 -7.80 -11.02
N PHE A 105 -4.84 -7.00 -11.40
CA PHE A 105 -3.68 -7.51 -12.13
C PHE A 105 -2.87 -8.53 -11.32
N LEU A 106 -2.71 -8.31 -10.02
CA LEU A 106 -2.06 -9.26 -9.12
C LEU A 106 -2.95 -10.48 -8.88
N GLN A 107 -4.23 -10.25 -8.56
CA GLN A 107 -5.19 -11.31 -8.30
C GLN A 107 -5.40 -12.22 -9.52
N GLY A 108 -5.37 -11.67 -10.73
CA GLY A 108 -5.50 -12.40 -11.99
C GLY A 108 -4.20 -13.02 -12.50
N GLY A 109 -3.06 -12.76 -11.86
CA GLY A 109 -1.75 -13.24 -12.32
C GLY A 109 -1.25 -12.54 -13.59
N ASN A 110 -1.66 -11.28 -13.82
CA ASN A 110 -1.39 -10.53 -15.05
C ASN A 110 -0.21 -9.54 -14.88
N ILE A 111 0.81 -9.91 -14.14
CA ILE A 111 2.05 -9.13 -13.98
C ILE A 111 3.18 -9.84 -14.72
N THR A 112 3.74 -9.20 -15.73
CA THR A 112 4.88 -9.74 -16.48
C THR A 112 6.07 -9.97 -15.56
N GLY A 113 6.67 -11.17 -15.61
CA GLY A 113 7.80 -11.57 -14.77
C GLY A 113 7.40 -12.22 -13.45
N LEU A 114 6.12 -12.37 -13.16
CA LEU A 114 5.62 -13.16 -12.02
C LEU A 114 4.91 -14.44 -12.51
N THR A 115 4.88 -15.43 -11.65
CA THR A 115 4.18 -16.70 -11.91
C THR A 115 3.02 -16.87 -10.93
N GLY A 116 1.84 -17.16 -11.46
CA GLY A 116 0.63 -17.38 -10.69
C GLY A 116 -0.09 -16.10 -10.26
N SER A 117 -1.15 -16.26 -9.50
CA SER A 117 -1.98 -15.19 -8.95
C SER A 117 -1.63 -14.88 -7.50
N PHE A 118 -1.82 -13.63 -7.09
CA PHE A 118 -1.51 -13.13 -5.76
C PHE A 118 -2.80 -12.71 -5.08
N ASN A 119 -3.28 -13.54 -4.17
CA ASN A 119 -4.55 -13.38 -3.48
C ASN A 119 -4.37 -13.35 -1.94
N GLY A 120 -3.14 -13.19 -1.45
CA GLY A 120 -2.82 -13.18 -0.04
C GLY A 120 -2.52 -14.57 0.55
N ASP A 121 -2.27 -15.57 -0.27
CA ASP A 121 -1.92 -16.93 0.20
C ASP A 121 -0.64 -16.88 1.04
N GLY A 122 -0.71 -17.43 2.26
CA GLY A 122 0.38 -17.42 3.22
C GLY A 122 0.75 -16.03 3.78
N ILE A 123 -0.16 -15.05 3.63
CA ILE A 123 -0.08 -13.74 4.27
C ILE A 123 -1.06 -13.70 5.44
N LYS A 124 -0.57 -13.23 6.57
CA LYS A 124 -1.37 -12.97 7.78
C LYS A 124 -1.35 -11.47 8.07
N PHE A 125 -2.54 -10.88 8.09
CA PHE A 125 -2.72 -9.51 8.55
C PHE A 125 -3.09 -9.49 10.03
N THR A 126 -2.85 -8.35 10.67
CA THR A 126 -3.40 -8.05 11.98
C THR A 126 -4.28 -6.81 11.87
N ILE A 127 -5.49 -6.85 12.40
CA ILE A 127 -6.31 -5.64 12.52
C ILE A 127 -6.42 -5.25 14.00
N PHE A 128 -6.46 -3.94 14.23
CA PHE A 128 -6.80 -3.34 15.51
C PHE A 128 -8.01 -2.45 15.25
N ASP A 129 -9.19 -2.89 15.69
CA ASP A 129 -10.43 -2.23 15.32
C ASP A 129 -11.49 -2.37 16.42
N GLY A 130 -12.68 -1.81 16.22
CA GLY A 130 -13.76 -1.82 17.18
C GLY A 130 -15.12 -1.94 16.49
N SER A 131 -16.15 -1.40 17.15
CA SER A 131 -17.46 -1.19 16.55
C SER A 131 -17.77 0.30 16.50
N THR A 132 -18.83 0.68 15.79
CA THR A 132 -19.38 2.05 15.85
C THR A 132 -19.82 2.46 17.25
N ALA A 133 -20.07 1.49 18.14
CA ALA A 133 -20.53 1.74 19.52
C ALA A 133 -19.43 1.57 20.59
N SER A 134 -18.35 0.85 20.29
CA SER A 134 -17.31 0.50 21.29
C SER A 134 -15.95 0.26 20.65
N GLY A 135 -14.90 0.75 21.28
CA GLY A 135 -13.51 0.43 20.92
C GLY A 135 -13.10 -1.02 21.22
N VAL A 136 -13.95 -1.80 21.92
CA VAL A 136 -13.72 -3.20 22.28
C VAL A 136 -14.76 -4.07 21.58
N ALA A 137 -14.36 -4.70 20.47
CA ALA A 137 -15.22 -5.57 19.70
C ALA A 137 -14.42 -6.67 19.00
N ARG A 138 -15.11 -7.74 18.59
CA ARG A 138 -14.56 -8.85 17.79
C ARG A 138 -15.08 -8.81 16.36
N VAL A 139 -14.34 -9.36 15.43
CA VAL A 139 -14.80 -9.60 14.06
C VAL A 139 -15.79 -10.77 14.04
N PHE A 140 -16.91 -10.64 13.32
CA PHE A 140 -17.83 -11.74 13.10
C PHE A 140 -17.25 -12.75 12.10
N ALA A 141 -16.42 -13.67 12.60
CA ALA A 141 -15.66 -14.62 11.79
C ALA A 141 -16.57 -15.57 10.95
N ASN A 142 -17.81 -15.81 11.40
CA ASN A 142 -18.77 -16.65 10.69
C ASN A 142 -19.54 -15.92 9.58
N HIS A 143 -19.18 -14.67 9.27
CA HIS A 143 -19.78 -13.95 8.16
C HIS A 143 -19.60 -14.69 6.83
N VAL A 144 -20.63 -14.67 5.99
CA VAL A 144 -20.62 -15.39 4.69
C VAL A 144 -19.45 -15.01 3.78
N PHE A 145 -18.84 -13.86 4.01
CA PHE A 145 -17.64 -13.40 3.28
C PHE A 145 -16.35 -14.07 3.72
N PHE A 146 -16.31 -14.74 4.88
CA PHE A 146 -15.10 -15.35 5.42
C PHE A 146 -15.13 -16.87 5.49
N ASN A 147 -16.24 -17.51 5.13
CA ASN A 147 -16.45 -18.93 5.35
C ASN A 147 -15.85 -19.87 4.27
N ASN A 148 -14.98 -19.34 3.38
CA ASN A 148 -14.33 -20.12 2.31
C ASN A 148 -13.12 -20.94 2.78
N LEU A 149 -12.51 -20.53 3.89
CA LEU A 149 -11.36 -21.20 4.49
C LEU A 149 -11.58 -21.34 6.01
N PRO A 150 -11.19 -22.45 6.63
CA PRO A 150 -11.25 -22.60 8.07
C PRO A 150 -10.27 -21.63 8.74
N ASN A 151 -10.63 -21.12 9.92
CA ASN A 151 -9.78 -20.28 10.78
C ASN A 151 -9.20 -19.03 10.10
N ARG A 152 -9.96 -18.44 9.17
CA ARG A 152 -9.53 -17.21 8.47
C ARG A 152 -9.36 -16.03 9.40
N ILE A 153 -10.30 -15.88 10.35
CA ILE A 153 -10.32 -14.82 11.34
C ILE A 153 -10.04 -15.44 12.70
N THR A 154 -9.03 -14.94 13.38
CA THR A 154 -8.72 -15.32 14.76
C THR A 154 -8.91 -14.09 15.66
N ASN A 155 -10.02 -14.05 16.39
CA ASN A 155 -10.24 -13.01 17.41
C ASN A 155 -9.33 -13.25 18.62
N LYS A 156 -8.68 -12.19 19.09
CA LYS A 156 -7.76 -12.22 20.24
C LYS A 156 -8.40 -11.69 21.53
N GLU A 157 -9.54 -11.04 21.41
CA GLU A 157 -10.34 -10.62 22.56
C GLU A 157 -11.11 -11.81 23.16
N SER A 158 -11.45 -11.72 24.46
CA SER A 158 -12.28 -12.72 25.13
C SER A 158 -13.57 -13.03 24.36
N SER A 159 -13.99 -14.28 24.39
CA SER A 159 -15.23 -14.73 23.75
C SER A 159 -16.49 -14.04 24.27
N SER A 160 -16.44 -13.43 25.45
CA SER A 160 -17.53 -12.63 26.03
C SER A 160 -17.71 -11.24 25.40
N VAL A 161 -16.72 -10.76 24.63
CA VAL A 161 -16.81 -9.47 23.94
C VAL A 161 -17.75 -9.61 22.75
N ASN A 162 -18.63 -8.62 22.55
CA ASN A 162 -19.54 -8.57 21.40
C ASN A 162 -18.79 -8.51 20.06
N TYR A 163 -19.45 -8.96 19.01
CA TYR A 163 -19.00 -8.68 17.65
C TYR A 163 -19.18 -7.21 17.31
N GLY A 164 -18.35 -6.69 16.41
CA GLY A 164 -18.37 -5.31 15.97
C GLY A 164 -18.62 -5.20 14.46
N ASP A 165 -19.56 -4.33 14.14
CA ASP A 165 -19.92 -3.96 12.77
C ASP A 165 -18.72 -3.43 12.00
N HIS A 166 -18.01 -2.43 12.52
CA HIS A 166 -16.91 -1.75 11.87
C HIS A 166 -15.68 -2.67 11.72
N ALA A 167 -15.29 -3.42 12.76
CA ALA A 167 -14.20 -4.40 12.66
C ALA A 167 -14.48 -5.49 11.60
N THR A 168 -15.75 -5.91 11.48
CA THR A 168 -16.17 -6.88 10.46
C THR A 168 -16.11 -6.28 9.07
N ALA A 169 -16.54 -5.01 8.90
CA ALA A 169 -16.43 -4.27 7.65
C ALA A 169 -14.98 -4.13 7.19
N VAL A 170 -14.10 -3.61 8.05
CA VAL A 170 -12.67 -3.41 7.77
C VAL A 170 -11.99 -4.72 7.37
N SER A 171 -12.27 -5.81 8.10
CA SER A 171 -11.74 -7.14 7.75
C SER A 171 -12.17 -7.59 6.35
N SER A 172 -13.36 -7.20 5.89
CA SER A 172 -13.86 -7.62 4.58
C SER A 172 -13.15 -6.94 3.41
N PHE A 173 -12.74 -5.68 3.54
CA PHE A 173 -11.94 -5.01 2.52
C PHE A 173 -10.58 -5.68 2.31
N ILE A 174 -10.00 -6.25 3.36
CA ILE A 174 -8.76 -7.02 3.24
C ILE A 174 -9.07 -8.41 2.67
N GLY A 175 -9.99 -9.16 3.31
CA GLY A 175 -10.03 -10.60 3.18
C GLY A 175 -11.37 -11.21 2.77
N ALA A 176 -12.39 -10.46 2.32
CA ALA A 176 -13.62 -11.07 1.82
C ALA A 176 -13.33 -12.00 0.64
N LYS A 177 -13.95 -13.18 0.64
CA LYS A 177 -13.94 -14.07 -0.54
C LYS A 177 -14.71 -13.42 -1.68
N ASP A 178 -14.52 -13.94 -2.88
CA ASP A 178 -15.38 -13.65 -4.02
C ASP A 178 -16.81 -14.12 -3.71
N TYR A 179 -17.74 -13.18 -3.60
CA TYR A 179 -19.11 -13.47 -3.18
C TYR A 179 -20.12 -12.59 -3.94
N PRO A 180 -20.80 -13.14 -4.95
CA PRO A 180 -21.85 -12.43 -5.65
C PRO A 180 -23.08 -12.28 -4.75
N TYR A 181 -23.63 -11.08 -4.70
CA TYR A 181 -24.78 -10.73 -3.86
C TYR A 181 -25.73 -9.76 -4.56
N THR A 182 -27.01 -9.91 -4.32
CA THR A 182 -28.02 -8.98 -4.83
C THR A 182 -28.42 -8.01 -3.72
N VAL A 183 -28.01 -6.75 -3.84
CA VAL A 183 -28.46 -5.68 -2.95
C VAL A 183 -29.86 -5.24 -3.40
N THR A 184 -30.81 -5.19 -2.46
CA THR A 184 -32.13 -4.63 -2.68
C THR A 184 -32.21 -3.30 -1.94
N PHE A 185 -32.42 -2.21 -2.67
CA PHE A 185 -32.58 -0.88 -2.08
C PHE A 185 -34.00 -0.68 -1.53
N THR A 186 -34.15 0.29 -0.64
CA THR A 186 -35.45 0.64 -0.01
C THR A 186 -36.54 1.03 -1.00
N ASN A 187 -36.17 1.51 -2.20
CA ASN A 187 -37.09 1.78 -3.30
C ASN A 187 -37.50 0.53 -4.11
N GLY A 188 -37.05 -0.65 -3.69
CA GLY A 188 -37.34 -1.94 -4.36
C GLY A 188 -36.47 -2.22 -5.58
N THR A 189 -35.55 -1.35 -5.97
CA THR A 189 -34.57 -1.66 -7.01
C THR A 189 -33.52 -2.62 -6.49
N THR A 190 -32.96 -3.46 -7.36
CA THR A 190 -31.92 -4.42 -7.01
C THR A 190 -30.65 -4.15 -7.80
N ARG A 191 -29.52 -4.29 -7.14
CA ARG A 191 -28.19 -4.27 -7.78
C ARG A 191 -27.43 -5.55 -7.42
N GLN A 192 -26.89 -6.22 -8.40
CA GLN A 192 -25.92 -7.27 -8.15
C GLN A 192 -24.54 -6.65 -7.92
N VAL A 193 -23.87 -7.09 -6.87
CA VAL A 193 -22.52 -6.69 -6.51
C VAL A 193 -21.69 -7.94 -6.25
N ASN A 194 -20.41 -7.88 -6.51
CA ASN A 194 -19.51 -8.98 -6.17
C ASN A 194 -18.52 -8.48 -5.11
N PHE A 195 -18.72 -8.93 -3.88
CA PHE A 195 -17.81 -8.61 -2.78
C PHE A 195 -16.53 -9.43 -2.95
N LYS A 196 -15.40 -8.75 -2.90
CA LYS A 196 -14.10 -9.37 -2.87
C LYS A 196 -13.10 -8.44 -2.19
N GLY A 197 -12.34 -8.97 -1.25
CA GLY A 197 -11.23 -8.24 -0.61
C GLY A 197 -9.99 -8.18 -1.50
N ILE A 198 -9.06 -7.32 -1.13
CA ILE A 198 -7.78 -7.17 -1.83
C ILE A 198 -6.94 -8.45 -1.73
N ALA A 199 -6.98 -9.14 -0.59
CA ALA A 199 -6.23 -10.37 -0.31
C ALA A 199 -7.16 -11.51 0.14
N PRO A 200 -8.04 -12.04 -0.75
CA PRO A 200 -9.15 -12.93 -0.39
C PRO A 200 -8.74 -14.29 0.17
N ASN A 201 -7.48 -14.68 0.09
CA ASN A 201 -6.95 -15.95 0.62
C ASN A 201 -6.10 -15.76 1.89
N SER A 202 -5.98 -14.53 2.40
CA SER A 202 -5.21 -14.23 3.61
C SER A 202 -5.89 -14.71 4.89
N THR A 203 -5.16 -14.73 5.98
CA THR A 203 -5.68 -14.88 7.36
C THR A 203 -5.57 -13.57 8.12
N ILE A 204 -6.42 -13.37 9.12
CA ILE A 204 -6.49 -12.13 9.90
C ILE A 204 -6.50 -12.47 11.40
N ASP A 205 -5.54 -11.95 12.15
CA ASP A 205 -5.61 -11.86 13.61
C ASP A 205 -6.30 -10.55 13.99
N ALA A 206 -7.38 -10.60 14.77
CA ALA A 206 -8.20 -9.45 15.10
C ALA A 206 -8.11 -9.09 16.59
N TYR A 207 -7.71 -7.85 16.86
CA TYR A 207 -7.66 -7.22 18.17
C TYR A 207 -8.59 -6.01 18.20
N ALA A 208 -9.10 -5.68 19.39
CA ALA A 208 -9.78 -4.41 19.63
C ALA A 208 -8.76 -3.27 19.82
N PHE A 209 -9.07 -2.04 19.35
CA PHE A 209 -8.22 -0.89 19.66
C PHE A 209 -8.43 -0.36 21.09
N GLY A 210 -9.61 -0.56 21.67
CA GLY A 210 -9.88 -0.21 23.07
C GLY A 210 -9.07 -1.07 24.06
N THR A 211 -8.81 -0.53 25.24
CA THR A 211 -8.14 -1.26 26.31
C THR A 211 -9.04 -2.40 26.81
N SER A 212 -8.53 -3.62 26.79
CA SER A 212 -9.29 -4.84 27.13
C SER A 212 -8.38 -5.95 27.61
N VAL A 213 -8.99 -7.01 28.15
CA VAL A 213 -8.30 -8.26 28.53
C VAL A 213 -8.36 -9.19 27.32
N LEU A 214 -7.19 -9.62 26.85
CA LEU A 214 -7.08 -10.60 25.76
C LEU A 214 -7.51 -12.00 26.21
N ASP A 215 -7.90 -12.83 25.26
CA ASP A 215 -8.32 -14.20 25.56
C ASP A 215 -7.20 -14.97 26.26
N GLY A 216 -7.55 -15.62 27.38
CA GLY A 216 -6.60 -16.35 28.24
C GLY A 216 -5.70 -15.46 29.12
N GLU A 217 -5.83 -14.14 29.08
CA GLU A 217 -5.09 -13.22 29.96
C GLU A 217 -5.98 -12.74 31.14
N THR A 218 -5.34 -12.13 32.14
CA THR A 218 -6.04 -11.56 33.30
C THR A 218 -5.82 -10.06 33.48
N VAL A 219 -4.88 -9.50 32.70
CA VAL A 219 -4.49 -8.08 32.75
C VAL A 219 -4.90 -7.40 31.47
N GLN A 220 -5.42 -6.18 31.59
CA GLN A 220 -5.77 -5.35 30.44
C GLN A 220 -4.52 -4.96 29.62
N SER A 221 -4.70 -4.87 28.32
CA SER A 221 -3.70 -4.38 27.37
C SER A 221 -4.26 -3.19 26.59
N THR A 222 -3.48 -2.12 26.52
CA THR A 222 -3.72 -0.99 25.60
C THR A 222 -3.43 -1.43 24.15
N VAL A 223 -3.87 -0.64 23.16
CA VAL A 223 -3.59 -0.93 21.76
C VAL A 223 -2.08 -1.05 21.48
N PHE A 224 -1.25 -0.18 22.05
CA PHE A 224 0.20 -0.23 21.86
C PHE A 224 0.82 -1.50 22.42
N GLN A 225 0.37 -1.94 23.62
CA GLN A 225 0.78 -3.24 24.19
C GLN A 225 0.32 -4.42 23.32
N LYS A 226 -0.89 -4.35 22.76
CA LYS A 226 -1.40 -5.37 21.83
C LYS A 226 -0.58 -5.44 20.54
N ILE A 227 -0.16 -4.30 19.98
CA ILE A 227 0.71 -4.27 18.77
C ILE A 227 2.04 -4.98 19.07
N VAL A 228 2.67 -4.65 20.20
CA VAL A 228 3.94 -5.29 20.61
C VAL A 228 3.76 -6.79 20.84
N LYS A 229 2.63 -7.23 21.42
CA LYS A 229 2.31 -8.66 21.59
C LYS A 229 2.02 -9.38 20.28
N ALA A 230 1.29 -8.73 19.37
CA ALA A 230 0.87 -9.30 18.10
C ALA A 230 2.04 -9.50 17.11
N GLN A 231 3.08 -8.67 17.19
CA GLN A 231 4.24 -8.66 16.29
C GLN A 231 3.84 -8.73 14.80
N PRO A 232 3.01 -7.81 14.32
CA PRO A 232 2.46 -7.89 12.98
C PRO A 232 3.53 -7.55 11.92
N ASN A 233 3.56 -8.25 10.78
CA ASN A 233 4.28 -7.72 9.62
C ASN A 233 3.48 -6.59 8.97
N VAL A 234 2.18 -6.80 8.69
CA VAL A 234 1.29 -5.76 8.16
C VAL A 234 0.05 -5.66 9.04
N SER A 235 -0.22 -4.46 9.53
CA SER A 235 -1.41 -4.22 10.36
C SER A 235 -2.25 -3.05 9.87
N ASN A 236 -3.57 -3.16 10.11
CA ASN A 236 -4.57 -2.14 9.79
C ASN A 236 -5.14 -1.51 11.04
N HIS A 237 -5.26 -0.18 11.03
CA HIS A 237 -5.73 0.65 12.13
C HIS A 237 -6.74 1.67 11.61
N SER A 238 -8.02 1.27 11.49
CA SER A 238 -9.08 2.13 10.96
C SER A 238 -9.82 2.89 12.06
N TYR A 239 -9.09 3.60 12.90
CA TYR A 239 -9.61 4.43 13.99
C TYR A 239 -8.70 5.63 14.23
N GLY A 240 -9.23 6.66 14.86
CA GLY A 240 -8.50 7.90 15.15
C GLY A 240 -9.19 8.71 16.24
N SER A 241 -8.70 9.93 16.43
CA SER A 241 -9.29 10.91 17.32
C SER A 241 -9.53 12.22 16.56
N ASN A 242 -10.69 12.81 16.76
CA ASN A 242 -10.99 14.16 16.28
C ASN A 242 -10.59 15.17 17.37
N GLN A 243 -9.80 16.16 17.00
CA GLN A 243 -9.25 17.17 17.92
C GLN A 243 -9.86 18.57 17.71
N GLY A 244 -10.81 18.68 16.79
CA GLY A 244 -11.57 19.90 16.50
C GLY A 244 -13.06 19.73 16.83
N TRP A 245 -13.93 20.22 15.97
CA TRP A 245 -15.35 19.96 16.07
C TRP A 245 -15.66 18.48 15.81
N ALA A 246 -16.49 17.88 16.65
CA ALA A 246 -17.03 16.53 16.42
C ALA A 246 -18.46 16.63 15.91
N ASP A 247 -18.88 15.63 15.12
CA ASP A 247 -20.29 15.41 14.75
C ASP A 247 -21.22 15.61 15.94
N PRO A 248 -22.47 16.11 15.72
CA PRO A 248 -23.39 16.31 16.80
C PRO A 248 -23.57 15.08 17.66
N GLN A 249 -23.25 15.23 18.96
CA GLN A 249 -23.37 14.21 19.97
C GLN A 249 -24.38 14.63 21.04
N LEU A 250 -24.82 13.67 21.88
CA LEU A 250 -25.77 13.98 22.92
C LEU A 250 -25.07 14.66 24.11
N VAL A 251 -25.45 15.90 24.39
CA VAL A 251 -25.12 16.62 25.64
C VAL A 251 -26.43 16.88 26.38
N ASN A 252 -26.54 16.38 27.60
CA ASN A 252 -27.80 16.44 28.38
C ASN A 252 -29.02 15.86 27.63
N ASN A 253 -28.83 14.78 26.86
CA ASN A 253 -29.82 14.10 26.01
C ASN A 253 -30.31 14.92 24.80
N GLU A 254 -29.66 16.03 24.45
CA GLU A 254 -29.96 16.82 23.27
C GLU A 254 -28.79 16.83 22.30
N PRO A 255 -29.02 16.76 20.97
CA PRO A 255 -27.95 16.85 19.98
C PRO A 255 -27.22 18.18 20.08
N ALA A 256 -25.89 18.15 20.09
CA ALA A 256 -25.07 19.34 20.22
C ALA A 256 -23.72 19.18 19.49
N TRP A 257 -23.20 20.25 18.96
CA TRP A 257 -21.81 20.35 18.49
C TRP A 257 -20.87 20.45 19.67
N VAL A 258 -19.79 19.69 19.67
CA VAL A 258 -18.76 19.72 20.72
C VAL A 258 -17.39 20.01 20.13
N TRP A 259 -16.77 21.09 20.65
CA TRP A 259 -15.39 21.42 20.40
C TRP A 259 -14.46 20.61 21.30
N ASN A 260 -13.56 19.80 20.73
CA ASN A 260 -12.62 18.97 21.48
C ASN A 260 -11.28 19.65 21.75
N GLY A 261 -11.00 20.79 21.14
CA GLY A 261 -9.87 21.64 21.47
C GLY A 261 -10.09 22.42 22.78
N THR A 262 -9.19 23.33 23.11
CA THR A 262 -9.39 24.26 24.24
C THR A 262 -10.04 25.56 23.77
N PHE A 263 -10.80 26.20 24.63
CA PHE A 263 -11.42 27.49 24.38
C PHE A 263 -11.35 28.43 25.58
N ALA A 264 -10.99 29.66 25.34
CA ALA A 264 -11.06 30.73 26.34
C ALA A 264 -11.87 31.91 25.75
N SER A 265 -13.02 32.16 26.36
CA SER A 265 -13.92 33.27 25.97
C SER A 265 -13.16 34.62 25.98
N PRO A 266 -13.42 35.55 25.03
CA PRO A 266 -14.49 35.42 24.03
C PRO A 266 -14.01 34.85 22.67
N ASN A 267 -12.71 34.61 22.43
CA ASN A 267 -12.22 34.40 21.06
C ASN A 267 -10.91 33.61 20.93
N THR A 268 -10.46 32.97 21.99
CA THR A 268 -9.18 32.21 21.93
C THR A 268 -9.47 30.72 21.87
N SER A 269 -9.13 30.08 20.78
CA SER A 269 -9.23 28.63 20.59
C SER A 269 -7.91 28.02 20.13
N PHE A 270 -7.63 26.82 20.60
CA PHE A 270 -6.54 25.98 20.12
C PHE A 270 -7.06 24.55 19.95
N ASP A 271 -6.61 23.87 18.94
CA ASP A 271 -6.85 22.44 18.73
C ASP A 271 -5.49 21.71 18.58
N ALA A 272 -5.55 20.40 18.43
CA ALA A 272 -4.38 19.56 18.21
C ALA A 272 -4.44 18.81 16.87
N GLN A 273 -5.24 19.33 15.93
CA GLN A 273 -5.20 18.85 14.54
C GLN A 273 -3.82 19.18 13.95
N GLY A 274 -3.28 18.30 13.11
CA GLY A 274 -1.93 18.47 12.57
C GLY A 274 -0.78 18.28 13.58
N THR A 275 -1.08 18.27 14.88
CA THR A 275 -0.08 18.28 15.95
C THR A 275 0.43 16.87 16.29
N TYR A 276 1.71 16.60 16.04
CA TYR A 276 2.39 15.35 16.44
C TYR A 276 2.53 15.31 17.98
N LEU A 277 1.92 14.31 18.62
CA LEU A 277 1.93 14.14 20.08
C LEU A 277 2.27 12.71 20.51
N THR A 278 1.90 12.37 21.77
CA THR A 278 2.31 11.12 22.42
C THR A 278 1.96 9.85 21.63
N ASN A 279 0.75 9.76 21.08
CA ASN A 279 0.35 8.56 20.33
C ASN A 279 1.15 8.41 19.01
N ASP A 280 1.48 9.51 18.37
CA ASP A 280 2.30 9.53 17.16
C ASP A 280 3.74 9.08 17.47
N ARG A 281 4.29 9.57 18.59
CA ARG A 281 5.56 9.11 19.15
C ARG A 281 5.54 7.59 19.42
N ASP A 282 4.48 7.09 20.06
CA ASP A 282 4.39 5.69 20.45
C ASP A 282 4.35 4.77 19.21
N TYR A 283 3.63 5.16 18.15
CA TYR A 283 3.70 4.46 16.87
C TYR A 283 5.11 4.50 16.27
N ASP A 284 5.73 5.67 16.23
CA ASP A 284 7.08 5.82 15.69
C ASP A 284 8.10 4.97 16.46
N GLN A 285 8.00 4.94 17.78
CA GLN A 285 8.86 4.13 18.65
C GLN A 285 8.68 2.62 18.41
N ILE A 286 7.43 2.16 18.25
CA ILE A 286 7.14 0.76 17.96
C ILE A 286 7.79 0.35 16.64
N VAL A 287 7.60 1.14 15.57
CA VAL A 287 8.16 0.83 14.25
C VAL A 287 9.69 0.95 14.26
N TYR A 288 10.25 1.95 14.97
CA TYR A 288 11.69 2.10 15.10
C TYR A 288 12.36 0.88 15.73
N ASN A 289 11.77 0.38 16.81
CA ASN A 289 12.27 -0.82 17.50
C ASN A 289 11.97 -2.12 16.73
N ASN A 290 11.00 -2.10 15.83
CA ASN A 290 10.57 -3.25 15.04
C ASN A 290 10.36 -2.85 13.57
N PRO A 291 11.43 -2.63 12.78
CA PRO A 291 11.31 -2.11 11.41
C PRO A 291 10.55 -3.03 10.44
N SER A 292 10.28 -4.27 10.83
CA SER A 292 9.44 -5.21 10.08
C SER A 292 7.94 -4.98 10.27
N TYR A 293 7.51 -4.08 11.19
CA TYR A 293 6.10 -3.78 11.42
C TYR A 293 5.65 -2.64 10.51
N ILE A 294 4.78 -2.96 9.58
CA ILE A 294 4.18 -2.01 8.65
C ILE A 294 2.78 -1.68 9.18
N ILE A 295 2.64 -0.49 9.74
CA ILE A 295 1.39 0.01 10.33
C ILE A 295 0.70 0.92 9.32
N VAL A 296 -0.51 0.54 8.90
CA VAL A 296 -1.36 1.30 7.98
C VAL A 296 -2.55 1.85 8.77
N LYS A 297 -2.77 3.16 8.69
CA LYS A 297 -3.75 3.86 9.52
C LYS A 297 -4.61 4.80 8.69
N SER A 298 -5.89 4.93 9.05
CA SER A 298 -6.81 5.91 8.45
C SER A 298 -6.46 7.35 8.83
N ALA A 299 -6.67 8.31 7.92
CA ALA A 299 -6.40 9.72 8.15
C ALA A 299 -7.45 10.40 9.06
N GLY A 300 -8.69 9.90 9.06
CA GLY A 300 -9.83 10.48 9.76
C GLY A 300 -10.92 10.98 8.81
N ASN A 301 -12.09 11.27 9.36
CA ASN A 301 -13.28 11.66 8.57
C ASN A 301 -13.81 13.05 8.98
N SER A 302 -12.95 13.94 9.45
CA SER A 302 -13.35 15.19 10.11
C SER A 302 -13.34 16.40 9.18
N PHE A 303 -13.14 16.22 7.87
CA PHE A 303 -13.10 17.34 6.93
C PHE A 303 -14.45 18.06 6.84
N GLY A 304 -14.44 19.38 7.07
CA GLY A 304 -15.65 20.22 7.01
C GLY A 304 -16.54 20.14 8.24
N GLU A 305 -16.31 19.24 9.20
CA GLU A 305 -17.10 19.17 10.42
C GLU A 305 -17.07 20.46 11.20
N GLY A 306 -18.23 20.87 11.70
CA GLY A 306 -18.39 22.06 12.52
C GLY A 306 -19.70 22.80 12.27
N PRO A 307 -20.08 23.71 13.17
CA PRO A 307 -21.40 24.32 13.18
C PRO A 307 -21.61 25.40 12.09
N SER A 308 -20.58 25.86 11.40
CA SER A 308 -20.71 26.99 10.45
C SER A 308 -21.49 26.62 9.18
N ALA A 309 -21.51 25.34 8.79
CA ALA A 309 -22.29 24.84 7.66
C ALA A 309 -23.62 24.23 8.06
N ASP A 310 -23.90 24.13 9.37
CA ASP A 310 -25.08 23.47 9.91
C ASP A 310 -26.25 24.49 10.02
N THR A 311 -27.37 24.20 9.36
CA THR A 311 -28.59 24.94 9.48
C THR A 311 -29.44 24.57 10.71
N SER A 312 -28.98 23.54 11.48
CA SER A 312 -29.65 23.12 12.70
C SER A 312 -29.54 24.18 13.80
N THR A 313 -30.44 24.11 14.79
CA THR A 313 -30.40 24.93 15.98
C THR A 313 -29.63 24.29 17.12
N TYR A 314 -28.77 23.33 16.82
CA TYR A 314 -28.00 22.61 17.84
C TYR A 314 -27.12 23.55 18.66
N LYS A 315 -27.12 23.33 19.96
CA LYS A 315 -26.23 24.03 20.90
C LYS A 315 -24.78 23.68 20.61
N LYS A 316 -23.88 24.57 21.02
CA LYS A 316 -22.43 24.44 20.83
C LYS A 316 -21.75 24.44 22.18
N TYR A 317 -20.93 23.42 22.44
CA TYR A 317 -20.23 23.25 23.70
C TYR A 317 -18.73 23.08 23.47
N TYR A 318 -17.96 23.49 24.43
CA TYR A 318 -16.56 23.07 24.59
C TYR A 318 -16.40 22.39 25.95
N LYS A 319 -15.25 21.72 26.16
CA LYS A 319 -14.92 21.12 27.46
C LYS A 319 -13.99 22.03 28.23
N ASP A 320 -14.33 22.30 29.48
CA ASP A 320 -13.42 22.97 30.41
C ASP A 320 -12.27 22.06 30.85
N ASN A 321 -11.32 22.58 31.64
CA ASN A 321 -10.16 21.83 32.13
C ASN A 321 -10.55 20.64 33.05
N SER A 322 -11.80 20.57 33.51
CA SER A 322 -12.35 19.47 34.31
C SER A 322 -13.14 18.49 33.45
N GLY A 323 -13.26 18.73 32.15
CA GLY A 323 -14.01 17.90 31.21
C GLY A 323 -15.51 18.17 31.19
N ASN A 324 -16.02 19.21 31.88
CA ASN A 324 -17.42 19.57 31.85
C ASN A 324 -17.78 20.27 30.55
N PHE A 325 -19.00 20.01 30.04
CA PHE A 325 -19.53 20.72 28.88
C PHE A 325 -19.95 22.14 29.29
N VAL A 326 -19.37 23.14 28.63
CA VAL A 326 -19.69 24.57 28.79
C VAL A 326 -20.27 25.06 27.46
N GLU A 327 -21.47 25.64 27.51
CA GLU A 327 -22.12 26.20 26.31
C GLU A 327 -21.39 27.48 25.87
N PHE A 328 -21.11 27.64 24.58
CA PHE A 328 -20.60 28.88 24.04
C PHE A 328 -21.58 30.02 24.24
N ALA A 329 -21.12 31.14 24.74
CA ALA A 329 -21.94 32.32 24.90
C ALA A 329 -22.26 32.96 23.52
N ALA A 330 -23.35 33.69 23.45
CA ALA A 330 -23.74 34.38 22.20
C ALA A 330 -22.69 35.41 21.71
N THR A 331 -21.79 35.84 22.61
CA THR A 331 -20.72 36.79 22.33
C THR A 331 -19.39 36.11 21.96
N ASP A 332 -19.33 34.79 22.05
CA ASP A 332 -18.11 34.04 21.74
C ASP A 332 -17.94 33.92 20.22
N THR A 333 -16.67 34.05 19.78
CA THR A 333 -16.28 33.69 18.43
C THR A 333 -16.02 32.21 18.37
N LEU A 334 -16.86 31.47 17.65
CA LEU A 334 -16.69 30.02 17.50
C LEU A 334 -15.39 29.70 16.77
N PRO A 335 -14.70 28.62 17.15
CA PRO A 335 -13.61 28.06 16.35
C PRO A 335 -14.05 27.75 14.91
N PRO A 336 -13.16 27.85 13.91
CA PRO A 336 -13.48 27.49 12.53
C PRO A 336 -13.86 26.01 12.42
N ASN A 337 -14.59 25.65 11.37
CA ASN A 337 -14.83 24.24 11.06
C ASN A 337 -13.49 23.53 10.79
N ASN A 338 -13.45 22.24 11.03
CA ASN A 338 -12.28 21.40 10.73
C ASN A 338 -11.93 21.50 9.25
N CYS A 339 -10.66 21.65 8.93
CA CYS A 339 -10.22 21.88 7.54
C CYS A 339 -10.92 23.07 6.84
N ALA A 340 -11.31 24.11 7.54
CA ALA A 340 -12.02 25.27 6.95
C ALA A 340 -11.26 25.93 5.78
N GLN A 341 -9.94 25.75 5.73
CA GLN A 341 -9.07 26.24 4.64
C GLN A 341 -8.69 25.15 3.63
N GLY A 342 -9.30 23.95 3.72
CA GLY A 342 -9.02 22.80 2.87
C GLY A 342 -7.90 21.89 3.40
N TYR A 343 -7.37 22.15 4.59
CA TYR A 343 -6.24 21.41 5.19
C TYR A 343 -6.29 21.46 6.73
N ASP A 344 -5.42 20.66 7.39
CA ASP A 344 -5.17 20.67 8.83
C ASP A 344 -6.35 20.15 9.67
N CYS A 345 -6.75 18.89 9.46
CA CYS A 345 -7.74 18.23 10.30
C CYS A 345 -7.44 16.72 10.54
N ILE A 346 -6.20 16.28 10.36
CA ILE A 346 -5.79 14.95 10.80
C ILE A 346 -5.53 14.98 12.32
N GLY A 347 -6.16 14.06 13.03
CA GLY A 347 -6.06 13.98 14.50
C GLY A 347 -4.83 13.22 14.99
N ILE A 348 -4.58 13.32 16.29
CA ILE A 348 -3.48 12.64 17.02
C ILE A 348 -3.52 11.14 16.78
N GLY A 349 -2.35 10.54 16.59
CA GLY A 349 -2.14 9.11 16.32
C GLY A 349 -2.17 8.77 14.83
N SER A 350 -2.51 9.73 13.94
CA SER A 350 -2.40 9.59 12.49
C SER A 350 -1.37 10.56 11.87
N LEU A 351 -0.41 11.03 12.66
CA LEU A 351 0.63 11.99 12.27
C LEU A 351 2.05 11.41 12.44
N GLY A 352 2.16 10.15 12.87
CA GLY A 352 3.44 9.46 13.02
C GLY A 352 4.23 9.41 11.72
N LYS A 353 5.55 9.59 11.81
CA LYS A 353 6.47 9.61 10.67
C LYS A 353 6.65 8.23 10.05
N ASN A 354 6.72 7.19 10.89
CA ASN A 354 7.09 5.82 10.50
C ASN A 354 5.90 4.95 10.06
N ILE A 355 4.68 5.44 10.19
CA ILE A 355 3.46 4.75 9.77
C ILE A 355 2.98 5.25 8.40
N ILE A 356 2.12 4.48 7.76
CA ILE A 356 1.45 4.84 6.51
C ILE A 356 0.03 5.31 6.83
N VAL A 357 -0.27 6.57 6.54
CA VAL A 357 -1.59 7.17 6.77
C VAL A 357 -2.33 7.31 5.45
N VAL A 358 -3.60 6.89 5.42
CA VAL A 358 -4.37 6.74 4.19
C VAL A 358 -5.58 7.67 4.20
N GLY A 359 -5.64 8.56 3.21
CA GLY A 359 -6.81 9.38 2.89
C GLY A 359 -7.84 8.61 2.06
N ALA A 360 -9.03 9.17 1.88
CA ALA A 360 -10.08 8.60 1.05
C ALA A 360 -10.33 9.42 -0.22
N ALA A 361 -10.51 8.70 -1.34
CA ALA A 361 -11.01 9.22 -2.60
C ALA A 361 -12.33 8.56 -2.96
N ASP A 362 -13.10 9.25 -3.80
CA ASP A 362 -14.31 8.71 -4.40
C ASP A 362 -13.96 7.60 -5.40
N ARG A 363 -14.92 6.72 -5.67
CA ARG A 363 -14.74 5.66 -6.66
C ARG A 363 -14.53 6.27 -8.06
N ILE A 364 -13.50 5.80 -8.75
CA ILE A 364 -13.33 6.08 -10.17
C ILE A 364 -14.33 5.22 -10.94
N THR A 365 -15.34 5.86 -11.52
CA THR A 365 -16.42 5.17 -12.26
C THR A 365 -16.29 5.33 -13.77
N THR A 366 -15.39 6.20 -14.23
CA THR A 366 -15.03 6.40 -15.63
C THR A 366 -13.98 5.40 -16.08
N ASN A 367 -13.79 5.23 -17.40
CA ASN A 367 -12.73 4.41 -18.01
C ASN A 367 -12.70 2.95 -17.46
N ASP A 368 -13.86 2.35 -17.26
CA ASP A 368 -14.02 1.02 -16.66
C ASP A 368 -13.37 0.90 -15.26
N GLY A 369 -13.45 1.97 -14.47
CA GLY A 369 -12.87 2.03 -13.13
C GLY A 369 -11.33 2.18 -13.13
N ARG A 370 -10.74 2.66 -14.19
CA ARG A 370 -9.29 2.82 -14.31
C ARG A 370 -8.86 4.27 -14.21
N TYR A 371 -7.81 4.47 -13.47
CA TYR A 371 -7.10 5.74 -13.44
C TYR A 371 -6.45 6.03 -14.80
N THR A 372 -6.70 7.21 -15.37
CA THR A 372 -6.08 7.70 -16.60
C THR A 372 -5.38 9.06 -16.40
N ALA A 373 -5.87 9.87 -15.46
CA ALA A 373 -5.30 11.18 -15.15
C ALA A 373 -5.54 11.55 -13.68
N SER A 374 -4.81 12.52 -13.16
CA SER A 374 -4.97 13.01 -11.76
C SER A 374 -6.40 13.47 -11.48
N SER A 375 -7.08 14.03 -12.46
CA SER A 375 -8.48 14.47 -12.37
C SER A 375 -9.51 13.36 -12.17
N ASP A 376 -9.14 12.08 -12.37
CA ASP A 376 -10.02 10.95 -12.09
C ASP A 376 -10.15 10.68 -10.59
N VAL A 377 -9.18 11.17 -9.79
CA VAL A 377 -9.15 10.99 -8.34
C VAL A 377 -9.76 12.20 -7.67
N ILE A 378 -10.93 12.02 -7.08
CA ILE A 378 -11.68 13.07 -6.38
C ILE A 378 -11.52 12.84 -4.87
N HIS A 379 -11.10 13.87 -4.15
CA HIS A 379 -11.01 13.84 -2.69
C HIS A 379 -12.39 13.64 -2.08
N SER A 380 -12.54 12.66 -1.21
CA SER A 380 -13.81 12.42 -0.53
C SER A 380 -14.09 13.54 0.46
N VAL A 381 -15.31 14.07 0.42
CA VAL A 381 -15.72 15.30 1.13
C VAL A 381 -15.49 15.27 2.65
N TYR A 382 -15.38 14.10 3.24
CA TYR A 382 -15.16 13.89 4.67
C TYR A 382 -13.68 13.58 5.01
N SER A 383 -12.85 13.20 4.02
CA SER A 383 -11.50 12.71 4.29
C SER A 383 -10.62 13.78 4.93
N SER A 384 -10.15 13.54 6.15
CA SER A 384 -9.25 14.48 6.82
C SER A 384 -8.00 14.73 6.00
N ALA A 385 -7.62 16.01 5.89
CA ALA A 385 -6.47 16.49 5.15
C ALA A 385 -5.37 16.99 6.10
N GLY A 386 -4.11 16.78 5.70
CA GLY A 386 -2.92 17.29 6.40
C GLY A 386 -2.60 18.74 5.99
N PRO A 387 -1.34 19.12 6.02
CA PRO A 387 -0.18 18.36 6.50
C PRO A 387 -0.11 18.31 8.04
N ARG A 388 0.99 17.75 8.58
CA ARG A 388 1.37 18.04 9.97
C ARG A 388 1.69 19.53 10.13
N ASP A 389 1.61 20.01 11.36
CA ASP A 389 1.94 21.42 11.70
C ASP A 389 3.30 21.88 11.20
N ASP A 390 4.30 21.01 11.18
CA ASP A 390 5.63 21.30 10.68
C ASP A 390 5.74 21.29 9.14
N GLY A 391 4.66 21.01 8.45
CA GLY A 391 4.61 20.88 7.00
C GLY A 391 4.87 19.46 6.48
N GLY A 392 5.04 18.49 7.37
CA GLY A 392 5.22 17.08 6.99
C GLY A 392 4.02 16.51 6.25
N ILE A 393 4.29 15.81 5.15
CA ILE A 393 3.26 15.30 4.22
C ILE A 393 2.40 14.23 4.91
N LYS A 394 1.11 14.52 5.02
CA LYS A 394 0.04 13.62 5.44
C LYS A 394 -1.26 14.01 4.71
N PRO A 395 -2.12 13.01 4.38
CA PRO A 395 -1.88 11.56 4.49
C PRO A 395 -0.64 11.16 3.69
N ASP A 396 -0.14 9.92 3.84
CA ASP A 396 0.97 9.44 3.00
C ASP A 396 0.49 9.03 1.60
N ILE A 397 -0.75 8.53 1.48
CA ILE A 397 -1.31 8.01 0.24
C ILE A 397 -2.84 8.06 0.30
N THR A 398 -3.50 7.93 -0.84
CA THR A 398 -4.96 7.87 -0.93
C THR A 398 -5.42 6.61 -1.67
N ALA A 399 -6.56 6.06 -1.22
CA ALA A 399 -7.26 4.96 -1.87
C ALA A 399 -8.77 5.19 -1.82
N VAL A 400 -9.55 4.40 -2.56
CA VAL A 400 -11.02 4.52 -2.56
C VAL A 400 -11.61 4.13 -1.21
N GLY A 401 -12.41 5.05 -0.64
CA GLY A 401 -13.12 4.85 0.62
C GLY A 401 -14.59 5.26 0.61
N THR A 402 -15.12 5.77 -0.51
CA THR A 402 -16.48 6.31 -0.63
C THR A 402 -17.40 5.40 -1.43
N SER A 403 -18.61 5.21 -0.93
CA SER A 403 -19.68 4.39 -1.52
C SER A 403 -19.24 2.95 -1.78
N VAL A 404 -18.55 2.36 -0.81
CA VAL A 404 -17.98 1.01 -0.90
C VAL A 404 -18.77 0.02 -0.06
N ALA A 405 -18.91 -1.18 -0.59
CA ALA A 405 -19.67 -2.23 0.04
C ALA A 405 -18.79 -3.12 0.93
N SER A 406 -19.31 -3.50 2.09
CA SER A 406 -18.58 -4.28 3.10
C SER A 406 -19.45 -5.31 3.81
N ALA A 407 -18.80 -6.26 4.47
CA ALA A 407 -19.45 -7.06 5.50
C ALA A 407 -19.92 -6.15 6.65
N TRP A 408 -21.04 -6.53 7.27
CA TRP A 408 -21.59 -5.87 8.45
C TRP A 408 -22.16 -6.89 9.41
N THR A 409 -22.27 -6.54 10.67
CA THR A 409 -22.86 -7.40 11.69
C THR A 409 -23.57 -6.57 12.77
N ASP A 410 -24.40 -7.19 13.58
CA ASP A 410 -24.95 -6.55 14.79
C ASP A 410 -23.87 -6.50 15.88
N ASN A 411 -23.86 -5.40 16.64
CA ASN A 411 -22.97 -5.21 17.79
C ASN A 411 -23.45 -6.01 19.02
N THR A 412 -23.58 -7.33 18.84
CA THR A 412 -24.10 -8.27 19.86
C THR A 412 -23.18 -9.48 20.02
N SER A 413 -23.46 -10.29 21.03
CA SER A 413 -22.73 -11.55 21.25
C SER A 413 -22.99 -12.63 20.18
N THR A 414 -24.11 -12.53 19.45
CA THR A 414 -24.50 -13.48 18.40
C THR A 414 -24.08 -13.03 17.01
N GLY A 415 -23.97 -11.73 16.79
CA GLY A 415 -23.67 -11.16 15.47
C GLY A 415 -24.75 -11.45 14.42
N GLY A 416 -24.35 -11.47 13.16
CA GLY A 416 -25.19 -11.81 12.00
C GLY A 416 -24.52 -11.35 10.70
N SER A 417 -24.72 -12.10 9.62
CA SER A 417 -24.20 -11.70 8.30
C SER A 417 -25.09 -10.63 7.69
N LYS A 418 -24.62 -9.42 7.66
CA LYS A 418 -25.24 -8.24 7.03
C LYS A 418 -24.27 -7.60 6.05
N ILE A 419 -24.76 -6.70 5.25
CA ILE A 419 -23.98 -5.93 4.26
C ILE A 419 -24.27 -4.46 4.50
N ASN A 420 -23.22 -3.65 4.39
CA ASN A 420 -23.31 -2.20 4.44
C ASN A 420 -22.66 -1.59 3.19
N ILE A 421 -23.18 -0.46 2.76
CA ILE A 421 -22.53 0.44 1.81
C ILE A 421 -22.30 1.73 2.57
N GLY A 422 -21.07 2.18 2.62
CA GLY A 422 -20.69 3.34 3.42
C GLY A 422 -19.44 4.04 2.93
N ASP A 423 -19.07 5.03 3.70
CA ASP A 423 -18.00 5.98 3.43
C ASP A 423 -17.04 6.03 4.62
N GLY A 424 -15.76 6.19 4.37
CA GLY A 424 -14.77 6.40 5.43
C GLY A 424 -13.33 6.15 4.99
N THR A 425 -12.40 6.90 5.56
CA THR A 425 -10.97 6.57 5.50
C THR A 425 -10.67 5.23 6.16
N SER A 426 -11.58 4.77 7.03
CA SER A 426 -11.58 3.41 7.59
C SER A 426 -11.72 2.32 6.54
N TYR A 427 -12.21 2.64 5.35
CA TYR A 427 -12.42 1.72 4.23
C TYR A 427 -11.33 1.83 3.17
N SER A 428 -10.64 2.98 3.07
CA SER A 428 -9.47 3.15 2.21
C SER A 428 -8.20 2.53 2.83
N ALA A 429 -8.01 2.65 4.14
CA ALA A 429 -6.84 2.08 4.84
C ALA A 429 -6.68 0.56 4.63
N PRO A 430 -7.72 -0.29 4.76
CA PRO A 430 -7.59 -1.72 4.54
C PRO A 430 -7.32 -2.09 3.06
N VAL A 431 -7.65 -1.25 2.09
CA VAL A 431 -7.24 -1.43 0.68
C VAL A 431 -5.71 -1.35 0.57
N VAL A 432 -5.11 -0.30 1.12
CA VAL A 432 -3.65 -0.13 1.14
C VAL A 432 -2.98 -1.25 1.94
N THR A 433 -3.55 -1.63 3.09
CA THR A 433 -3.10 -2.76 3.90
C THR A 433 -3.06 -4.06 3.07
N GLY A 434 -4.14 -4.37 2.37
CA GLY A 434 -4.24 -5.53 1.51
C GLY A 434 -3.20 -5.51 0.38
N ILE A 435 -3.01 -4.37 -0.28
CA ILE A 435 -2.02 -4.19 -1.36
C ILE A 435 -0.60 -4.43 -0.86
N ILE A 436 -0.23 -3.89 0.30
CA ILE A 436 1.09 -4.14 0.92
C ILE A 436 1.27 -5.62 1.21
N GLY A 437 0.21 -6.32 1.63
CA GLY A 437 0.23 -7.76 1.80
C GLY A 437 0.45 -8.51 0.47
N LEU A 438 -0.20 -8.09 -0.61
CA LEU A 438 0.07 -8.66 -1.95
C LEU A 438 1.49 -8.39 -2.42
N TRP A 439 2.03 -7.18 -2.22
CA TRP A 439 3.44 -6.88 -2.50
C TRP A 439 4.39 -7.72 -1.64
N THR A 440 4.04 -7.97 -0.37
CA THR A 440 4.81 -8.88 0.49
C THR A 440 4.76 -10.31 -0.05
N GLN A 441 3.63 -10.79 -0.57
CA GLN A 441 3.51 -12.09 -1.22
C GLN A 441 4.39 -12.17 -2.48
N VAL A 442 4.40 -11.13 -3.32
CA VAL A 442 5.30 -11.00 -4.48
C VAL A 442 6.77 -11.00 -4.03
N ASN A 443 7.11 -10.23 -3.01
CA ASN A 443 8.48 -10.17 -2.48
C ASN A 443 8.94 -11.53 -1.95
N LYS A 444 8.07 -12.28 -1.26
CA LYS A 444 8.37 -13.65 -0.81
C LYS A 444 8.66 -14.57 -2.00
N GLN A 445 7.90 -14.48 -3.09
CA GLN A 445 8.15 -15.29 -4.28
C GLN A 445 9.50 -14.96 -4.92
N LEU A 446 9.81 -13.69 -5.08
CA LEU A 446 11.00 -13.23 -5.81
C LEU A 446 12.30 -13.34 -4.97
N PHE A 447 12.20 -13.22 -3.64
CA PHE A 447 13.39 -13.09 -2.76
C PHE A 447 13.41 -14.12 -1.64
N GLY A 448 13.08 -15.38 -1.96
CA GLY A 448 13.31 -16.52 -1.08
C GLY A 448 12.56 -16.48 0.25
N GLY A 449 11.34 -15.97 0.26
CA GLY A 449 10.48 -15.89 1.45
C GLY A 449 10.64 -14.62 2.29
N SER A 450 11.47 -13.65 1.86
CA SER A 450 11.71 -12.40 2.58
C SER A 450 10.44 -11.54 2.65
N LEU A 451 10.19 -10.93 3.81
CA LEU A 451 9.12 -9.97 4.01
C LEU A 451 9.59 -8.54 3.63
N LEU A 452 8.66 -7.66 3.31
CA LEU A 452 8.94 -6.22 3.26
C LEU A 452 9.10 -5.68 4.68
N ASN A 453 9.94 -4.66 4.84
CA ASN A 453 10.03 -3.84 6.05
C ASN A 453 9.29 -2.51 5.86
N ALA A 454 9.12 -1.72 6.92
CA ALA A 454 8.34 -0.50 6.89
C ALA A 454 8.94 0.57 5.94
N ALA A 455 10.26 0.72 5.91
CA ALA A 455 10.91 1.65 5.00
C ALA A 455 10.74 1.23 3.53
N SER A 456 11.02 -0.06 3.20
CA SER A 456 10.86 -0.58 1.85
C SER A 456 9.40 -0.49 1.37
N ALA A 457 8.43 -0.80 2.23
CA ALA A 457 7.00 -0.70 1.89
C ALA A 457 6.59 0.75 1.61
N LYS A 458 7.03 1.70 2.44
CA LYS A 458 6.74 3.13 2.27
C LYS A 458 7.41 3.68 1.00
N THR A 459 8.68 3.35 0.77
CA THR A 459 9.41 3.75 -0.45
C THR A 459 8.72 3.21 -1.70
N LEU A 460 8.32 1.92 -1.67
CA LEU A 460 7.62 1.26 -2.78
C LEU A 460 6.28 1.93 -3.07
N MET A 461 5.50 2.22 -2.03
CA MET A 461 4.20 2.87 -2.12
C MET A 461 4.34 4.27 -2.75
N VAL A 462 5.22 5.11 -2.22
CA VAL A 462 5.44 6.48 -2.71
C VAL A 462 6.00 6.47 -4.13
N HIS A 463 6.94 5.57 -4.44
CA HIS A 463 7.54 5.50 -5.78
C HIS A 463 6.54 5.03 -6.85
N SER A 464 5.59 4.16 -6.49
CA SER A 464 4.58 3.60 -7.40
C SER A 464 3.30 4.42 -7.50
N ALA A 465 3.08 5.38 -6.59
CA ALA A 465 1.87 6.18 -6.55
C ALA A 465 1.61 6.93 -7.87
N LYS A 466 0.33 7.05 -8.21
CA LYS A 466 -0.15 7.86 -9.33
C LYS A 466 -0.51 9.25 -8.83
N GLU A 467 -0.27 10.24 -9.67
CA GLU A 467 -0.57 11.64 -9.33
C GLU A 467 -2.06 11.84 -9.04
N ALA A 468 -2.37 12.64 -8.03
CA ALA A 468 -3.72 13.04 -7.68
C ALA A 468 -3.66 14.47 -7.12
N GLY A 469 -4.66 15.28 -7.43
CA GLY A 469 -4.65 16.70 -7.03
C GLY A 469 -3.59 17.52 -7.75
N ASN A 470 -2.75 18.21 -6.99
CA ASN A 470 -1.63 18.99 -7.50
C ASN A 470 -0.48 18.09 -7.98
N ILE A 471 0.41 18.65 -8.83
CA ILE A 471 1.64 17.95 -9.21
C ILE A 471 2.58 17.86 -7.98
N GLY A 472 3.00 16.64 -7.68
CA GLY A 472 3.73 16.32 -6.46
C GLY A 472 2.79 16.13 -5.26
N PRO A 473 3.33 15.96 -4.03
CA PRO A 473 2.50 15.69 -2.87
C PRO A 473 1.64 16.91 -2.48
N ASP A 474 0.45 16.63 -1.92
CA ASP A 474 -0.44 17.67 -1.40
C ASP A 474 -1.19 17.23 -0.11
N PRO A 475 -1.84 18.16 0.62
CA PRO A 475 -2.47 17.84 1.89
C PRO A 475 -3.67 16.88 1.81
N GLN A 476 -4.32 16.74 0.66
CA GLN A 476 -5.53 15.94 0.48
C GLN A 476 -5.23 14.51 0.03
N PHE A 477 -4.23 14.35 -0.86
CA PHE A 477 -3.91 13.05 -1.49
C PHE A 477 -2.56 12.49 -1.04
N GLY A 478 -1.76 13.25 -0.29
CA GLY A 478 -0.40 12.87 0.06
C GLY A 478 0.48 12.72 -1.18
N TRP A 479 1.14 11.58 -1.33
CA TRP A 479 1.96 11.27 -2.52
C TRP A 479 1.14 10.80 -3.73
N GLY A 480 -0.20 10.83 -3.64
CA GLY A 480 -1.11 10.52 -4.72
C GLY A 480 -2.00 9.30 -4.46
N PHE A 481 -2.38 8.59 -5.52
CA PHE A 481 -3.31 7.47 -5.49
C PHE A 481 -2.57 6.13 -5.62
N ILE A 482 -2.96 5.14 -4.84
CA ILE A 482 -2.30 3.81 -4.76
C ILE A 482 -2.36 3.04 -6.08
N ASP A 483 -1.26 2.41 -6.50
CA ASP A 483 -1.19 1.52 -7.67
C ASP A 483 -0.51 0.18 -7.34
N ALA A 484 -1.31 -0.83 -7.10
CA ALA A 484 -0.86 -2.18 -6.76
C ALA A 484 -0.02 -2.82 -7.87
N LYS A 485 -0.42 -2.62 -9.14
CA LYS A 485 0.29 -3.15 -10.31
C LYS A 485 1.69 -2.55 -10.41
N LYS A 486 1.80 -1.22 -10.35
CA LYS A 486 3.10 -0.55 -10.48
C LYS A 486 4.07 -0.96 -9.38
N GLY A 487 3.59 -1.11 -8.13
CA GLY A 487 4.43 -1.62 -7.04
C GLY A 487 4.94 -3.04 -7.28
N ALA A 488 4.09 -3.94 -7.81
CA ALA A 488 4.52 -5.29 -8.18
C ALA A 488 5.55 -5.29 -9.34
N GLU A 489 5.35 -4.45 -10.35
CA GLU A 489 6.31 -4.27 -11.45
C GLU A 489 7.69 -3.77 -10.95
N LEU A 490 7.71 -2.89 -9.95
CA LEU A 490 8.97 -2.46 -9.31
C LEU A 490 9.67 -3.60 -8.57
N LEU A 491 8.94 -4.49 -7.91
CA LEU A 491 9.54 -5.68 -7.28
C LEU A 491 10.12 -6.64 -8.32
N VAL A 492 9.47 -6.80 -9.48
CA VAL A 492 10.03 -7.54 -10.63
C VAL A 492 11.29 -6.84 -11.14
N GLY A 493 11.26 -5.52 -11.30
CA GLY A 493 12.42 -4.72 -11.68
C GLY A 493 13.61 -4.88 -10.73
N LYS A 494 13.35 -4.97 -9.42
CA LYS A 494 14.35 -5.31 -8.41
C LYS A 494 14.94 -6.71 -8.67
N SER A 495 14.10 -7.70 -8.96
CA SER A 495 14.53 -9.10 -9.10
C SER A 495 15.40 -9.34 -10.33
N ASN A 496 15.21 -8.58 -11.40
CA ASN A 496 15.98 -8.67 -12.63
C ASN A 496 17.04 -7.56 -12.79
N ASN A 497 17.25 -6.74 -11.74
CA ASN A 497 18.20 -5.63 -11.70
C ASN A 497 17.96 -4.53 -12.76
N SER A 498 16.75 -4.39 -13.28
CA SER A 498 16.41 -3.29 -14.21
C SER A 498 16.21 -1.94 -13.50
N ILE A 499 16.05 -1.98 -12.19
CA ILE A 499 15.99 -0.81 -11.30
C ILE A 499 16.90 -1.01 -10.10
N ILE A 500 17.19 0.07 -9.38
CA ILE A 500 17.78 -0.03 -8.04
C ILE A 500 16.64 -0.05 -7.04
N PHE A 501 16.56 -1.06 -6.19
CA PHE A 501 15.69 -1.11 -5.03
C PHE A 501 16.40 -1.83 -3.88
N ASN A 502 17.01 -1.05 -2.98
CA ASN A 502 17.87 -1.53 -1.92
C ASN A 502 17.48 -0.94 -0.57
N ASP A 503 17.78 -1.70 0.49
CA ASP A 503 17.93 -1.16 1.83
C ASP A 503 19.42 -0.91 2.07
N GLU A 504 19.77 0.31 2.48
CA GLU A 504 21.15 0.80 2.61
C GLU A 504 21.35 1.47 3.96
N VAL A 505 22.60 1.72 4.30
CA VAL A 505 23.01 2.35 5.55
C VAL A 505 23.75 3.66 5.24
N LEU A 506 23.31 4.74 5.86
CA LEU A 506 24.02 6.03 5.82
C LEU A 506 24.79 6.26 7.12
N ASN A 507 26.07 6.52 7.01
CA ASN A 507 26.91 6.93 8.14
C ASN A 507 27.00 8.46 8.21
N SER A 508 26.99 9.02 9.42
CA SER A 508 27.07 10.46 9.62
C SER A 508 28.25 11.10 8.85
N GLY A 509 27.93 12.10 8.05
CA GLY A 509 28.91 12.87 7.30
C GLY A 509 29.54 12.13 6.11
N VAL A 510 29.04 10.95 5.74
CA VAL A 510 29.53 10.18 4.60
C VAL A 510 28.40 10.04 3.58
N ALA A 511 28.55 10.67 2.41
CA ALA A 511 27.55 10.58 1.35
C ALA A 511 27.49 9.19 0.71
N ASN A 512 26.30 8.63 0.55
CA ASN A 512 26.09 7.51 -0.35
C ASN A 512 25.84 8.04 -1.75
N VAL A 513 26.69 7.65 -2.70
CA VAL A 513 26.66 8.20 -4.07
C VAL A 513 26.40 7.09 -5.07
N LYS A 514 25.47 7.33 -5.99
CA LYS A 514 25.24 6.52 -7.17
C LYS A 514 25.33 7.40 -8.41
N THR A 515 25.87 6.87 -9.48
CA THR A 515 25.94 7.57 -10.75
C THR A 515 25.26 6.72 -11.81
N VAL A 516 24.30 7.29 -12.53
CA VAL A 516 23.51 6.55 -13.54
C VAL A 516 23.50 7.29 -14.86
N LYS A 517 23.35 6.53 -15.97
CA LYS A 517 22.97 7.09 -17.28
C LYS A 517 21.46 7.05 -17.43
N ALA A 518 20.83 8.16 -17.67
CA ALA A 518 19.39 8.23 -17.87
C ALA A 518 18.95 7.52 -19.14
N SER A 519 17.75 6.93 -19.11
CA SER A 519 17.11 6.29 -20.25
C SER A 519 16.66 7.32 -21.30
N GLY A 520 16.18 8.48 -20.85
CA GLY A 520 15.56 9.51 -21.68
C GLY A 520 14.15 9.17 -22.19
N SER A 521 13.67 7.94 -21.97
CA SER A 521 12.34 7.50 -22.37
C SER A 521 11.29 7.65 -21.25
N GLU A 522 11.74 7.84 -20.03
CA GLU A 522 10.92 8.08 -18.84
C GLU A 522 11.67 9.00 -17.85
N PRO A 523 10.98 9.64 -16.90
CA PRO A 523 11.62 10.44 -15.87
C PRO A 523 12.64 9.64 -15.06
N LEU A 524 13.78 10.26 -14.74
CA LEU A 524 14.70 9.73 -13.73
C LEU A 524 14.14 10.05 -12.36
N LYS A 525 13.63 9.03 -11.67
CA LYS A 525 12.93 9.18 -10.38
C LYS A 525 13.70 8.44 -9.29
N VAL A 526 13.95 9.12 -8.19
CA VAL A 526 14.56 8.55 -6.99
C VAL A 526 13.67 8.83 -5.80
N THR A 527 13.41 7.79 -5.01
CA THR A 527 12.66 7.91 -3.75
C THR A 527 13.44 7.22 -2.65
N ILE A 528 13.59 7.88 -1.51
CA ILE A 528 14.12 7.29 -0.28
C ILE A 528 13.08 7.39 0.83
N SER A 529 13.09 6.45 1.77
CA SER A 529 12.46 6.61 3.07
C SER A 529 13.25 5.90 4.16
N TRP A 530 13.09 6.36 5.38
CA TRP A 530 13.76 5.79 6.55
C TRP A 530 12.84 5.75 7.76
N ILE A 531 13.16 4.86 8.67
CA ILE A 531 12.48 4.80 9.96
C ILE A 531 13.25 5.71 10.90
N ASP A 532 12.68 6.86 11.17
CA ASP A 532 13.28 7.90 12.00
C ASP A 532 13.02 7.63 13.50
N PRO A 533 13.96 7.91 14.42
CA PRO A 533 13.67 7.87 15.84
C PRO A 533 12.46 8.74 16.21
N GLU A 534 11.73 8.32 17.22
CA GLU A 534 10.59 9.08 17.73
C GLU A 534 10.97 10.45 18.28
N PHE A 535 10.15 11.46 18.01
CA PHE A 535 10.33 12.81 18.61
C PHE A 535 9.77 12.80 20.04
N THR A 536 10.55 13.30 21.00
CA THR A 536 10.22 13.23 22.43
C THR A 536 10.19 14.58 23.16
N ASN A 537 10.57 15.67 22.47
CA ASN A 537 10.66 16.98 23.11
C ASN A 537 9.30 17.70 23.10
N PHE A 538 8.35 17.19 23.88
CA PHE A 538 7.03 17.78 24.02
C PHE A 538 7.00 18.91 25.05
N THR A 539 6.06 19.83 24.84
CA THR A 539 5.68 20.88 25.79
C THR A 539 4.21 20.69 26.18
N ASN A 540 3.85 21.11 27.39
CA ASN A 540 2.47 21.01 27.89
C ASN A 540 1.68 22.32 27.75
N GLN A 541 2.20 23.29 26.98
CA GLN A 541 1.54 24.58 26.79
C GLN A 541 0.95 24.67 25.41
N TRP A 542 -0.36 24.91 25.33
CA TRP A 542 -1.09 25.03 24.07
C TRP A 542 -0.45 26.02 23.08
N SER A 543 -0.02 27.19 23.59
CA SER A 543 0.67 28.19 22.76
C SER A 543 1.97 27.71 22.11
N ASN A 544 2.54 26.63 22.59
CA ASN A 544 3.79 26.06 22.08
C ASN A 544 3.57 24.81 21.23
N ILE A 545 2.38 24.19 21.30
CA ILE A 545 2.05 23.00 20.49
C ILE A 545 1.18 23.35 19.29
N TYR A 546 0.22 24.26 19.45
CA TYR A 546 -0.71 24.67 18.41
C TYR A 546 0.05 25.26 17.21
N ASN A 547 -0.16 24.69 16.04
CA ASN A 547 0.49 25.13 14.79
C ASN A 547 2.02 25.24 14.90
N ASN A 548 2.68 24.35 15.63
CA ASN A 548 4.11 24.37 15.82
C ASN A 548 4.88 23.90 14.59
N ARG A 549 5.53 24.85 13.90
CA ARG A 549 6.27 24.63 12.65
C ARG A 549 7.65 23.99 12.82
N SER A 550 8.07 23.67 14.06
CA SER A 550 9.37 23.02 14.28
C SER A 550 9.33 21.57 13.80
N SER A 551 10.34 21.17 13.04
CA SER A 551 10.50 19.80 12.53
C SER A 551 10.40 18.75 13.63
N LYS A 552 9.78 17.65 13.34
CA LYS A 552 9.72 16.46 14.20
C LYS A 552 10.72 15.37 13.79
N LEU A 553 11.56 15.62 12.76
CA LEU A 553 12.67 14.74 12.42
C LEU A 553 13.75 14.75 13.48
N ILE A 554 14.33 13.58 13.72
CA ILE A 554 15.55 13.39 14.50
C ILE A 554 16.76 13.25 13.57
N ASN A 555 16.62 12.46 12.51
CA ASN A 555 17.64 12.28 11.48
C ASN A 555 17.13 12.86 10.16
N ASP A 556 17.75 13.96 9.74
CA ASP A 556 17.41 14.67 8.52
C ASP A 556 18.34 14.17 7.40
N LEU A 557 17.83 13.30 6.53
CA LEU A 557 18.51 12.80 5.35
C LEU A 557 18.14 13.66 4.15
N ASP A 558 19.12 13.92 3.29
CA ASP A 558 18.96 14.74 2.08
C ASP A 558 19.20 13.90 0.82
N LEU A 559 18.28 13.96 -0.13
CA LEU A 559 18.40 13.38 -1.46
C LEU A 559 18.52 14.48 -2.50
N LYS A 560 19.52 14.38 -3.39
CA LYS A 560 19.60 15.24 -4.57
C LYS A 560 20.11 14.48 -5.79
N ILE A 561 19.71 14.96 -6.96
CA ILE A 561 20.23 14.49 -8.25
C ILE A 561 20.96 15.65 -8.92
N THR A 562 22.18 15.42 -9.42
CA THR A 562 22.96 16.41 -10.15
C THR A 562 23.19 15.92 -11.59
N ASP A 563 22.78 16.69 -12.58
CA ASP A 563 23.22 16.52 -13.97
C ASP A 563 24.71 16.85 -14.06
N THR A 564 25.56 15.85 -14.29
CA THR A 564 27.02 16.03 -14.27
C THR A 564 27.55 16.83 -15.46
N THR A 565 26.74 17.08 -16.47
CA THR A 565 27.13 17.87 -17.66
C THR A 565 26.86 19.35 -17.45
N THR A 566 25.69 19.68 -16.86
CA THR A 566 25.26 21.08 -16.67
C THR A 566 25.47 21.58 -15.25
N ASN A 567 25.79 20.68 -14.31
CA ASN A 567 25.83 20.92 -12.86
C ASN A 567 24.47 21.38 -12.29
N THR A 568 23.36 21.13 -13.00
CA THR A 568 22.02 21.42 -12.49
C THR A 568 21.66 20.44 -11.37
N ILE A 569 21.20 20.97 -10.23
CA ILE A 569 20.80 20.20 -9.07
C ILE A 569 19.27 20.14 -9.02
N TYR A 570 18.73 18.93 -8.82
CA TYR A 570 17.32 18.65 -8.61
C TYR A 570 17.12 18.23 -7.15
N TYR A 571 16.12 18.85 -6.52
CA TYR A 571 15.81 18.72 -5.10
C TYR A 571 14.50 17.96 -4.88
N PRO A 572 14.25 17.39 -3.70
CA PRO A 572 13.01 16.72 -3.37
C PRO A 572 11.82 17.68 -3.29
N TRP A 573 10.63 17.08 -3.30
CA TRP A 573 9.38 17.77 -3.05
C TRP A 573 9.26 18.17 -1.57
N LYS A 574 8.64 19.33 -1.32
CA LYS A 574 8.22 19.77 0.01
C LYS A 574 6.96 20.62 -0.05
N LEU A 575 6.18 20.61 1.03
CA LEU A 575 5.06 21.53 1.23
C LEU A 575 5.53 22.83 1.88
N ASP A 576 4.73 23.88 1.69
CA ASP A 576 4.85 25.11 2.49
C ASP A 576 3.90 25.01 3.69
N ALA A 577 4.42 24.86 4.90
CA ALA A 577 3.64 24.74 6.12
C ALA A 577 2.72 25.96 6.38
N ASN A 578 3.04 27.13 5.83
CA ASN A 578 2.24 28.34 6.00
C ASN A 578 1.15 28.48 4.92
N ASN A 579 1.33 27.83 3.76
CA ASN A 579 0.38 27.84 2.65
C ASN A 579 0.23 26.44 2.05
N PRO A 580 -0.27 25.45 2.82
CA PRO A 580 -0.20 24.03 2.42
C PRO A 580 -0.99 23.69 1.15
N MET A 581 -2.02 24.49 0.81
CA MET A 581 -2.84 24.31 -0.39
C MET A 581 -2.16 24.82 -1.68
N THR A 582 -1.03 25.50 -1.59
CA THR A 582 -0.23 25.79 -2.78
C THR A 582 0.45 24.51 -3.29
N PRO A 583 0.65 24.37 -4.60
CA PRO A 583 1.37 23.20 -5.13
C PRO A 583 2.75 23.03 -4.46
N ALA A 584 3.12 21.77 -4.19
CA ALA A 584 4.42 21.45 -3.64
C ALA A 584 5.57 22.04 -4.48
N THR A 585 6.62 22.42 -3.82
CA THR A 585 7.82 22.98 -4.47
C THR A 585 8.99 22.01 -4.34
N LYS A 586 10.02 22.21 -5.16
CA LYS A 586 11.28 21.46 -5.06
C LYS A 586 12.28 22.22 -4.23
N GLY A 587 12.81 21.61 -3.19
CA GLY A 587 13.77 22.26 -2.28
C GLY A 587 14.21 21.31 -1.17
N ASP A 588 14.95 21.86 -0.22
CA ASP A 588 15.39 21.15 0.98
C ASP A 588 14.16 20.79 1.85
N ASN A 589 13.93 19.48 2.05
CA ASN A 589 12.83 18.96 2.88
C ASN A 589 13.40 18.54 4.24
N THR A 590 13.04 19.26 5.28
CA THR A 590 13.57 19.10 6.64
C THR A 590 12.57 18.51 7.62
N VAL A 591 11.42 18.02 7.14
CA VAL A 591 10.31 17.61 8.00
C VAL A 591 9.80 16.18 7.73
N ASP A 592 10.05 15.63 6.54
CA ASP A 592 9.63 14.30 6.17
C ASP A 592 10.75 13.28 6.23
N ASN A 593 10.42 12.06 6.65
CA ASN A 593 11.29 10.88 6.54
C ASN A 593 11.08 10.13 5.21
N VAL A 594 10.65 10.85 4.20
CA VAL A 594 10.50 10.41 2.81
C VAL A 594 10.92 11.54 1.89
N GLU A 595 11.81 11.27 0.94
CA GLU A 595 12.16 12.22 -0.09
C GLU A 595 12.07 11.62 -1.48
N GLN A 596 11.57 12.41 -2.41
CA GLN A 596 11.47 12.02 -3.82
C GLN A 596 11.98 13.15 -4.71
N VAL A 597 12.95 12.82 -5.57
CA VAL A 597 13.47 13.72 -6.60
C VAL A 597 13.13 13.16 -7.99
N ILE A 598 12.62 14.02 -8.85
CA ILE A 598 12.26 13.68 -10.23
C ILE A 598 12.94 14.64 -11.19
N VAL A 599 13.66 14.08 -12.17
CA VAL A 599 14.09 14.77 -13.38
C VAL A 599 13.09 14.41 -14.47
N ASP A 600 12.16 15.30 -14.77
CA ASP A 600 10.99 15.01 -15.61
C ASP A 600 11.35 14.65 -17.05
N ALA A 601 12.36 15.32 -17.63
CA ALA A 601 12.85 15.09 -18.99
C ALA A 601 14.38 14.89 -19.00
N PRO A 602 14.88 13.74 -18.52
CA PRO A 602 16.31 13.50 -18.51
C PRO A 602 16.81 13.26 -19.94
N VAL A 603 18.03 13.73 -20.22
CA VAL A 603 18.62 13.53 -21.55
C VAL A 603 19.15 12.09 -21.66
N ALA A 604 18.74 11.37 -22.70
CA ALA A 604 19.14 9.99 -22.94
C ALA A 604 20.68 9.82 -22.96
N GLY A 605 21.18 8.84 -22.20
CA GLY A 605 22.60 8.53 -22.08
C GLY A 605 23.43 9.55 -21.29
N ARG A 606 22.84 10.66 -20.83
CA ARG A 606 23.52 11.64 -19.97
C ARG A 606 23.66 11.07 -18.57
N THR A 607 24.75 11.46 -17.92
CA THR A 607 25.12 10.98 -16.58
C THR A 607 24.52 11.89 -15.50
N TYR A 608 23.89 11.27 -14.52
CA TYR A 608 23.32 11.90 -13.34
C TYR A 608 23.91 11.29 -12.09
N LYS A 609 24.32 12.15 -11.15
CA LYS A 609 24.82 11.76 -9.83
C LYS A 609 23.69 11.88 -8.81
N ILE A 610 23.39 10.79 -8.12
CA ILE A 610 22.43 10.71 -7.01
C ILE A 610 23.22 10.71 -5.73
N GLU A 611 22.92 11.60 -4.81
CA GLU A 611 23.59 11.73 -3.52
C GLU A 611 22.57 11.65 -2.40
N ILE A 612 22.83 10.79 -1.43
CA ILE A 612 22.10 10.72 -0.17
C ILE A 612 23.08 11.13 0.92
N THR A 613 22.74 12.20 1.64
CA THR A 613 23.55 12.78 2.71
C THR A 613 22.71 12.96 3.97
N ASN A 614 23.26 13.53 5.02
CA ASN A 614 22.52 13.91 6.23
C ASN A 614 22.99 15.25 6.78
N LYS A 615 22.08 15.95 7.47
CA LYS A 615 22.40 17.10 8.29
C LYS A 615 22.72 16.68 9.72
N GLY A 616 23.69 17.33 10.33
CA GLY A 616 24.07 17.05 11.70
C GLY A 616 24.66 15.65 11.92
N ILE A 617 24.47 15.13 13.12
CA ILE A 617 24.95 13.80 13.53
C ILE A 617 23.73 12.88 13.62
N LEU A 618 23.76 11.76 12.91
CA LEU A 618 22.73 10.74 12.97
C LEU A 618 22.67 10.08 14.35
N LYS A 619 21.46 9.86 14.85
CA LYS A 619 21.20 9.39 16.21
C LYS A 619 20.26 8.19 16.20
N ASN A 620 20.38 7.36 17.23
CA ASN A 620 19.36 6.37 17.58
C ASN A 620 18.30 6.99 18.52
N ASN A 621 17.29 6.23 18.87
CA ASN A 621 16.19 6.66 19.76
C ASN A 621 16.60 6.91 21.23
N THR A 622 17.82 6.56 21.64
CA THR A 622 18.39 6.91 22.94
C THR A 622 19.26 8.18 22.89
N GLY A 623 19.35 8.82 21.72
CA GLY A 623 20.17 10.01 21.49
C GLY A 623 21.65 9.72 21.23
N GLY A 624 22.07 8.46 21.24
CA GLY A 624 23.43 8.03 20.90
C GLY A 624 23.70 8.14 19.39
N ASN A 625 24.96 8.35 19.01
CA ASN A 625 25.34 8.37 17.60
C ASN A 625 25.17 6.98 16.97
N ALA A 626 24.51 6.92 15.83
CA ALA A 626 24.25 5.68 15.11
C ALA A 626 24.09 5.95 13.60
N PRO A 627 24.38 4.99 12.73
CA PRO A 627 24.02 5.08 11.32
C PRO A 627 22.50 5.01 11.14
N GLN A 628 21.98 5.54 10.02
CA GLN A 628 20.58 5.48 9.63
C GLN A 628 20.40 4.50 8.49
N ASN A 629 19.53 3.50 8.71
CA ASN A 629 19.06 2.61 7.64
C ASN A 629 17.99 3.35 6.83
N TYR A 630 18.02 3.21 5.51
CA TYR A 630 17.03 3.76 4.61
C TYR A 630 16.77 2.82 3.43
N SER A 631 15.61 2.93 2.82
CA SER A 631 15.28 2.25 1.57
C SER A 631 15.38 3.22 0.40
N VAL A 632 15.84 2.77 -0.77
CA VAL A 632 15.97 3.59 -1.97
C VAL A 632 15.46 2.85 -3.20
N ILE A 633 14.66 3.55 -4.03
CA ILE A 633 14.28 3.11 -5.37
C ILE A 633 14.76 4.14 -6.39
N VAL A 634 15.39 3.67 -7.49
CA VAL A 634 15.78 4.47 -8.66
C VAL A 634 15.24 3.83 -9.91
N THR A 635 14.53 4.62 -10.72
CA THR A 635 14.01 4.21 -12.04
C THR A 635 14.39 5.25 -13.11
N GLY A 636 14.23 4.94 -14.40
CA GLY A 636 14.50 5.87 -15.50
C GLY A 636 15.96 5.92 -15.94
N PHE A 637 16.75 4.90 -15.65
CA PHE A 637 18.14 4.77 -16.07
C PHE A 637 18.36 3.51 -16.93
N THR A 638 19.44 3.52 -17.71
CA THR A 638 19.87 2.37 -18.52
C THR A 638 21.13 1.71 -17.99
N GLU A 639 21.97 2.45 -17.26
CA GLU A 639 23.26 1.96 -16.75
C GLU A 639 23.56 2.59 -15.39
N LEU A 640 23.95 1.77 -14.41
CA LEU A 640 24.53 2.20 -13.15
C LEU A 640 26.04 2.33 -13.34
N LEU A 641 26.55 3.57 -13.26
CA LEU A 641 27.98 3.86 -13.33
C LEU A 641 28.54 3.84 -11.91
N GLY A 642 29.00 2.75 -11.45
CA GLY A 642 29.80 2.66 -10.22
C GLY A 642 31.23 2.29 -10.59
N THR A 643 32.20 2.52 -9.72
CA THR A 643 33.37 1.65 -9.67
C THR A 643 32.82 0.25 -9.81
N LYS A 644 33.18 -0.47 -10.88
CA LYS A 644 32.68 -1.82 -11.12
C LYS A 644 32.65 -2.59 -9.79
N ASP A 645 31.53 -2.60 -9.09
CA ASP A 645 31.09 -3.84 -8.53
C ASP A 645 30.91 -4.69 -9.78
N ILE A 646 31.88 -5.49 -10.02
CA ILE A 646 31.86 -6.47 -11.08
C ILE A 646 30.58 -7.23 -10.77
N THR A 647 29.47 -6.87 -11.46
CA THR A 647 28.32 -7.76 -11.59
C THR A 647 28.91 -8.97 -12.26
N ASN A 648 29.32 -9.85 -11.38
CA ASN A 648 30.17 -10.98 -11.69
C ASN A 648 29.40 -11.82 -12.69
N PRO A 649 29.87 -12.02 -13.92
CA PRO A 649 29.30 -13.03 -14.81
C PRO A 649 29.37 -14.45 -14.22
N LEU A 650 29.92 -14.56 -13.00
CA LEU A 650 29.99 -15.73 -12.16
C LEU A 650 28.78 -15.86 -11.21
N ASN A 651 27.58 -15.43 -11.64
CA ASN A 651 26.32 -15.62 -10.88
C ASN A 651 26.07 -17.07 -10.40
N ASN A 652 26.99 -17.99 -10.70
CA ASN A 652 26.94 -19.38 -10.28
C ASN A 652 28.13 -19.80 -9.42
N LEU A 653 29.18 -18.97 -9.24
CA LEU A 653 30.30 -19.34 -8.39
C LEU A 653 29.93 -19.21 -6.92
N ALA A 654 29.98 -20.28 -6.19
CA ALA A 654 29.73 -20.34 -4.76
C ALA A 654 30.82 -21.09 -4.01
N ILE A 655 31.02 -20.71 -2.74
CA ILE A 655 31.83 -21.48 -1.79
C ILE A 655 30.89 -21.98 -0.71
N SER A 656 30.69 -23.27 -0.61
CA SER A 656 29.70 -23.91 0.25
C SER A 656 30.14 -25.32 0.69
N PRO A 657 29.89 -25.72 1.96
CA PRO A 657 29.34 -24.93 3.06
C PRO A 657 30.30 -23.86 3.59
N THR A 658 29.77 -22.77 4.16
CA THR A 658 30.58 -21.72 4.80
C THR A 658 30.86 -21.98 6.29
N ILE A 659 30.25 -23.01 6.85
CA ILE A 659 30.56 -23.58 8.16
C ILE A 659 30.86 -25.08 7.92
N THR A 660 32.01 -25.53 8.33
CA THR A 660 32.47 -26.91 8.03
C THR A 660 33.43 -27.42 9.09
N LYS A 661 33.52 -28.74 9.20
CA LYS A 661 34.55 -29.44 10.03
C LYS A 661 35.83 -29.66 9.25
N ASP A 662 35.71 -30.12 8.01
CA ASP A 662 36.91 -30.61 7.26
C ASP A 662 36.98 -30.02 5.84
N PHE A 663 35.87 -29.92 5.10
CA PHE A 663 35.90 -29.54 3.69
C PHE A 663 34.87 -28.49 3.36
N THR A 664 35.24 -27.55 2.50
CA THR A 664 34.29 -26.72 1.74
C THR A 664 34.51 -26.92 0.25
N ASN A 665 33.56 -26.50 -0.59
CA ASN A 665 33.68 -26.67 -2.03
C ASN A 665 33.57 -25.33 -2.73
N ILE A 666 34.39 -25.12 -3.72
CA ILE A 666 34.22 -24.07 -4.72
C ILE A 666 33.35 -24.65 -5.85
N LEU A 667 32.19 -24.07 -6.08
CA LEU A 667 31.19 -24.57 -7.01
C LEU A 667 31.14 -23.67 -8.24
N LYS A 668 31.09 -24.27 -9.42
CA LYS A 668 30.90 -23.62 -10.73
C LYS A 668 31.88 -22.49 -11.05
N ALA A 669 33.11 -22.55 -10.54
CA ALA A 669 34.16 -21.66 -10.98
C ALA A 669 34.63 -22.04 -12.39
N PRO A 670 35.05 -21.09 -13.24
CA PRO A 670 35.67 -21.39 -14.54
C PRO A 670 36.87 -22.30 -14.36
N LYS A 671 37.04 -23.30 -15.22
CA LYS A 671 38.23 -24.16 -15.23
C LYS A 671 39.49 -23.32 -15.41
N LYS A 672 40.57 -23.73 -14.73
CA LYS A 672 41.86 -23.03 -14.66
C LYS A 672 41.88 -21.78 -13.75
N SER A 673 40.76 -21.41 -13.11
CA SER A 673 40.79 -20.45 -12.03
C SER A 673 41.69 -20.96 -10.88
N THR A 674 42.23 -20.05 -10.09
CA THR A 674 43.04 -20.42 -8.92
C THR A 674 42.31 -20.06 -7.63
N PHE A 675 42.62 -20.76 -6.56
CA PHE A 675 42.14 -20.36 -5.23
C PHE A 675 43.29 -20.27 -4.22
N ASN A 676 43.09 -19.40 -3.22
CA ASN A 676 43.96 -19.28 -2.06
C ASN A 676 43.11 -19.33 -0.79
N VAL A 677 43.68 -19.92 0.26
CA VAL A 677 43.12 -19.91 1.61
C VAL A 677 44.01 -19.07 2.51
N TYR A 678 43.41 -18.12 3.22
CA TYR A 678 44.12 -17.25 4.17
C TYR A 678 43.55 -17.41 5.57
N ASP A 679 44.39 -17.23 6.59
CA ASP A 679 43.92 -16.99 7.95
C ASP A 679 43.55 -15.50 8.15
N LEU A 680 43.03 -15.15 9.34
CA LEU A 680 42.62 -13.77 9.65
C LEU A 680 43.78 -12.77 9.71
N THR A 681 45.06 -13.25 9.77
CA THR A 681 46.25 -12.38 9.72
C THR A 681 46.65 -12.03 8.29
N GLY A 682 45.96 -12.62 7.29
CA GLY A 682 46.30 -12.51 5.87
C GLY A 682 47.41 -13.44 5.41
N LYS A 683 47.85 -14.38 6.26
CA LYS A 683 48.82 -15.38 5.89
C LYS A 683 48.17 -16.42 4.97
N LYS A 684 48.78 -16.63 3.81
CA LYS A 684 48.34 -17.68 2.88
C LYS A 684 48.71 -19.05 3.39
N LEU A 685 47.74 -19.93 3.51
CA LEU A 685 47.89 -21.28 4.05
C LEU A 685 47.88 -22.34 2.94
N GLN A 686 47.09 -22.16 1.89
CA GLN A 686 46.91 -23.10 0.79
C GLN A 686 46.66 -22.33 -0.51
N SER A 687 47.02 -22.95 -1.63
CA SER A 687 46.63 -22.51 -2.96
C SER A 687 46.42 -23.71 -3.88
N GLY A 688 45.57 -23.54 -4.89
CA GLY A 688 45.31 -24.60 -5.87
C GLY A 688 44.69 -24.05 -7.14
N THR A 689 44.60 -24.95 -8.14
CA THR A 689 43.93 -24.66 -9.43
C THR A 689 42.58 -25.41 -9.48
N ILE A 690 41.54 -24.76 -9.92
CA ILE A 690 40.20 -25.32 -10.03
C ILE A 690 40.07 -26.03 -11.37
N ASN A 691 39.88 -27.34 -11.32
CA ASN A 691 39.77 -28.19 -12.49
C ASN A 691 38.35 -28.80 -12.68
N ASN A 692 37.56 -28.80 -11.62
CA ASN A 692 36.26 -29.44 -11.56
C ASN A 692 35.14 -28.38 -11.31
N GLU A 693 33.92 -28.69 -11.69
CA GLU A 693 32.75 -27.85 -11.37
C GLU A 693 32.47 -27.74 -9.86
N LYS A 694 32.94 -28.72 -9.12
CA LYS A 694 32.94 -28.78 -7.66
C LYS A 694 34.37 -29.14 -7.21
N GLU A 695 35.11 -28.10 -6.85
CA GLU A 695 36.51 -28.26 -6.38
C GLU A 695 36.55 -28.28 -4.85
N PRO A 696 36.96 -29.36 -4.20
CA PRO A 696 37.05 -29.43 -2.75
C PRO A 696 38.26 -28.66 -2.24
N VAL A 697 38.06 -27.92 -1.15
CA VAL A 697 39.11 -27.26 -0.39
C VAL A 697 39.18 -27.94 0.97
N ASP A 698 40.31 -28.63 1.22
CA ASP A 698 40.55 -29.35 2.46
C ASP A 698 41.05 -28.39 3.54
N LEU A 699 40.29 -28.31 4.63
CA LEU A 699 40.62 -27.55 5.83
C LEU A 699 40.89 -28.45 7.03
N SER A 700 40.92 -29.80 6.86
CA SER A 700 41.00 -30.78 7.94
C SER A 700 42.22 -30.61 8.85
N THR A 701 43.35 -30.19 8.27
CA THR A 701 44.62 -30.00 8.98
C THR A 701 44.75 -28.67 9.70
N TYR A 702 43.79 -27.74 9.51
CA TYR A 702 43.84 -26.42 10.12
C TYR A 702 43.12 -26.40 11.48
N THR A 703 43.47 -25.44 12.32
CA THR A 703 42.82 -25.26 13.61
C THR A 703 41.40 -24.70 13.44
N LYS A 704 40.54 -24.92 14.44
CA LYS A 704 39.22 -24.27 14.48
C LYS A 704 39.36 -22.76 14.38
N GLY A 705 38.58 -22.13 13.53
CA GLY A 705 38.71 -20.69 13.31
C GLY A 705 38.08 -20.20 12.01
N ILE A 706 38.36 -18.94 11.67
CA ILE A 706 37.86 -18.27 10.47
C ILE A 706 38.97 -18.26 9.41
N TYR A 707 38.59 -18.63 8.19
CA TYR A 707 39.44 -18.63 7.02
C TYR A 707 38.80 -17.83 5.90
N ILE A 708 39.59 -17.16 5.07
CA ILE A 708 39.14 -16.48 3.85
C ILE A 708 39.56 -17.33 2.66
N ILE A 709 38.64 -17.77 1.86
CA ILE A 709 38.90 -18.43 0.60
C ILE A 709 38.71 -17.44 -0.53
N GLU A 710 39.79 -17.18 -1.25
CA GLU A 710 39.83 -16.31 -2.42
C GLU A 710 39.84 -17.17 -3.67
N VAL A 711 39.01 -16.89 -4.65
CA VAL A 711 39.01 -17.51 -5.98
C VAL A 711 39.33 -16.42 -7.01
N LYS A 712 40.39 -16.65 -7.80
CA LYS A 712 40.86 -15.77 -8.83
C LYS A 712 40.64 -16.40 -10.20
N THR A 713 39.87 -15.71 -11.05
CA THR A 713 39.66 -16.07 -12.44
C THR A 713 40.47 -15.13 -13.36
N ASP A 714 40.39 -15.30 -14.66
CA ASP A 714 41.07 -14.42 -15.63
C ASP A 714 40.58 -12.97 -15.57
N LYS A 715 39.42 -12.76 -15.01
CA LYS A 715 38.73 -11.44 -15.00
C LYS A 715 38.44 -10.91 -13.60
N ASP A 716 38.34 -11.79 -12.58
CA ASP A 716 37.73 -11.42 -11.30
C ASP A 716 38.42 -12.13 -10.12
N VAL A 717 38.27 -11.56 -8.93
CA VAL A 717 38.66 -12.15 -7.65
C VAL A 717 37.46 -12.13 -6.71
N ILE A 718 37.09 -13.31 -6.19
CA ILE A 718 36.00 -13.44 -5.21
C ILE A 718 36.57 -13.99 -3.92
N SER A 719 36.18 -13.43 -2.79
CA SER A 719 36.56 -13.94 -1.47
C SER A 719 35.34 -14.28 -0.64
N LYS A 720 35.41 -15.39 0.11
CA LYS A 720 34.34 -15.81 1.02
C LYS A 720 34.94 -16.23 2.37
N LYS A 721 34.27 -15.79 3.44
CA LYS A 721 34.57 -16.25 4.80
C LYS A 721 34.05 -17.68 4.99
N VAL A 722 34.88 -18.59 5.53
CA VAL A 722 34.54 -19.94 5.93
C VAL A 722 34.93 -20.14 7.39
N ILE A 723 34.03 -20.74 8.16
CA ILE A 723 34.24 -21.05 9.58
C ILE A 723 34.52 -22.54 9.69
N LYS A 724 35.67 -22.89 10.25
CA LYS A 724 36.01 -24.28 10.64
C LYS A 724 35.59 -24.49 12.09
N GLU A 725 34.74 -25.50 12.33
CA GLU A 725 34.30 -25.96 13.65
C GLU A 725 35.19 -27.04 14.27
#